data_44e34bd0793650659b31dfde2beb2752
#
_entry.id   44e34bd0793650659b31dfde2beb2752
#
_cell.length_a   1.000
_cell.length_b   1.000
_cell.length_c   1.000
_cell.angle_alpha   90.00
_cell.angle_beta   90.00
_cell.angle_gamma   90.00
#
_symmetry.space_group_name_H-M   'P 1'
#
loop_
_entity.id
_entity.type
_entity.pdbx_description
1 polymer ?
#
loop_
_entity_poly.entity_id
_entity_poly.type
_entity_poly.pdbx_seq_one_letter_code
_entity_poly.pdbx_strand_id
1 'polypeptide(L)'
;MTRHFYLVYIFVLLATSLCNAQYVAKYDWLINSAKARAHIYRSGNEVSLDNGLVKRTFRIAPNVVCVDYVNLVNGQQLLRAIKPEGNIVIDGKPFNIGGLYGQTENAYLQADSINKYHSHPDDFLFASYEITELKPFVNWRPTNWAMNTKQPTGKVLTFTYHSSAASLKDIVVKVHYELYDGIPLIVKWFSVENGARHTITIGRSKNEILALTEEESAVVGTPEQMKKQHGIYVETNYAFNNAMRYDLSDQTTHWLADSTYTSQVNYNYQTPCLLEVYTEKVTAVELKPGDTFKSVRTYELLMDSYDRERRGLAIRKMYRTAAPWTTENPIFMHLVSHRDEEVYTAINQCATTGYEALILSFGSNCDMEDTSANNIAKWKKIAAYAHGKGIKIGGYSLFSSRRIDDENDVIDPATGKPDAAAFFGHAPCMGSKWGLAYIAKLEYFISHTGFDIFENDGPYPGDVCASTTHPGHRDLSDSQWRQMELQKGLYHWCSEHGVYVNAPDWYFLDGTNKIAIGYREVNFSLPREDQKILNRQNIYDGLWEKTPSMSWGFVPLTKYQGGGPEAVLEPLSGHLKDYEQLMMQYYGAGVQACYRGPRLYDNDATKQVVVKTISWYKQYRQILNSDIIHLRRADGRDWDGIMHVNPGLKTRALVMLYNPLHEPIKRTIQLPLYYTGLTNEATISDHGSAPVKYTLNRDYTINLTVTIPAASYTWFTVQ
;
A
#
# COMPACT_ATOMS: atom_id res chain seq x y z
N MET A 1 -3.31 72.48 -18.49
CA MET A 1 -3.49 71.62 -17.33
C MET A 1 -4.31 70.37 -17.68
N THR A 2 -3.96 69.56 -18.67
CA THR A 2 -4.78 68.42 -19.13
C THR A 2 -3.94 67.27 -19.68
N ARG A 3 -2.74 67.04 -19.15
CA ARG A 3 -1.90 65.91 -19.63
C ARG A 3 -1.42 64.95 -18.55
N HIS A 4 -1.85 65.13 -17.29
CA HIS A 4 -1.38 64.28 -16.16
C HIS A 4 -2.46 63.30 -15.60
N PHE A 5 -3.70 63.35 -16.07
CA PHE A 5 -4.77 62.49 -15.57
C PHE A 5 -4.91 61.14 -16.30
N TYR A 6 -4.34 60.99 -17.49
CA TYR A 6 -4.45 59.73 -18.24
C TYR A 6 -3.40 58.67 -17.87
N LEU A 7 -2.29 59.03 -17.24
CA LEU A 7 -1.25 58.06 -16.84
C LEU A 7 -1.58 57.31 -15.54
N VAL A 8 -2.38 57.87 -14.67
CA VAL A 8 -2.77 57.24 -13.40
C VAL A 8 -3.85 56.21 -13.61
N TYR A 9 -4.74 56.39 -14.58
CA TYR A 9 -5.81 55.39 -14.89
C TYR A 9 -5.28 54.15 -15.60
N ILE A 10 -4.22 54.25 -16.38
CA ILE A 10 -3.57 53.11 -17.06
C ILE A 10 -2.80 52.23 -16.04
N PHE A 11 -2.22 52.84 -15.00
CA PHE A 11 -1.51 52.10 -13.96
C PHE A 11 -2.45 51.37 -12.99
N VAL A 12 -3.64 51.88 -12.74
CA VAL A 12 -4.65 51.22 -11.88
C VAL A 12 -5.34 50.05 -12.63
N LEU A 13 -5.52 50.15 -13.95
CA LEU A 13 -6.08 49.07 -14.78
C LEU A 13 -5.07 47.95 -15.07
N LEU A 14 -3.75 48.22 -14.99
CA LEU A 14 -2.71 47.19 -15.10
C LEU A 14 -2.44 46.45 -13.77
N ALA A 15 -2.85 47.02 -12.63
CA ALA A 15 -2.68 46.40 -11.31
C ALA A 15 -3.81 45.41 -10.93
N THR A 16 -4.97 45.45 -11.63
CA THR A 16 -6.08 44.56 -11.35
C THR A 16 -6.15 43.28 -12.23
N SER A 17 -5.25 43.14 -13.19
CA SER A 17 -5.17 41.96 -14.06
C SER A 17 -4.05 40.96 -13.66
N LEU A 18 -3.51 41.05 -12.45
CA LEU A 18 -2.43 40.16 -11.96
C LEU A 18 -2.84 39.24 -10.83
N CYS A 19 -4.08 38.78 -10.80
CA CYS A 19 -4.47 37.80 -9.77
C CYS A 19 -5.36 36.69 -10.31
N ASN A 20 -4.84 35.90 -11.25
CA ASN A 20 -5.24 34.52 -11.48
C ASN A 20 -4.07 33.78 -12.13
N ALA A 21 -2.86 33.95 -11.62
CA ALA A 21 -1.81 32.99 -11.90
C ALA A 21 -2.13 31.74 -11.11
N GLN A 22 -2.61 30.73 -11.82
CA GLN A 22 -2.77 29.38 -11.30
C GLN A 22 -1.47 28.99 -10.57
N TYR A 23 -1.55 28.70 -9.27
CA TYR A 23 -0.38 28.32 -8.48
C TYR A 23 0.08 26.94 -8.96
N VAL A 24 1.21 26.87 -9.61
CA VAL A 24 1.86 25.62 -10.01
C VAL A 24 3.08 25.42 -9.12
N ALA A 25 3.27 24.25 -8.60
CA ALA A 25 4.43 23.93 -7.78
C ALA A 25 5.73 24.16 -8.57
N LYS A 26 6.64 24.94 -8.00
CA LYS A 26 7.90 25.34 -8.65
C LYS A 26 9.04 24.34 -8.52
N TYR A 27 8.79 23.16 -7.93
CA TYR A 27 9.80 22.12 -7.66
C TYR A 27 9.17 20.73 -7.83
N ASP A 28 9.99 19.76 -8.22
CA ASP A 28 9.53 18.38 -8.27
C ASP A 28 9.47 17.79 -6.86
N TRP A 29 8.26 17.51 -6.40
CA TRP A 29 7.98 16.99 -5.06
C TRP A 29 8.46 15.54 -4.85
N LEU A 30 8.69 14.77 -5.92
CA LEU A 30 9.30 13.45 -5.83
C LEU A 30 10.79 13.51 -5.50
N ILE A 31 11.47 14.57 -5.93
CA ILE A 31 12.89 14.81 -5.65
C ILE A 31 13.08 15.59 -4.35
N ASN A 32 12.27 16.63 -4.13
CA ASN A 32 12.35 17.51 -2.96
C ASN A 32 10.98 17.87 -2.42
N SER A 33 10.50 17.14 -1.44
CA SER A 33 9.18 17.33 -0.83
C SER A 33 9.17 18.24 0.42
N ALA A 34 10.33 18.72 0.87
CA ALA A 34 10.45 19.42 2.15
C ALA A 34 9.64 20.71 2.27
N LYS A 35 9.25 21.31 1.16
CA LYS A 35 8.50 22.59 1.09
C LYS A 35 6.99 22.42 1.15
N ALA A 36 6.46 21.22 0.87
CA ALA A 36 5.03 20.96 0.90
C ALA A 36 4.57 20.73 2.34
N ARG A 37 3.84 21.69 2.91
CA ARG A 37 3.31 21.63 4.27
C ARG A 37 1.80 21.78 4.27
N ALA A 38 1.15 21.01 5.11
CA ALA A 38 -0.30 21.01 5.26
C ALA A 38 -0.77 22.27 5.99
N HIS A 39 -1.64 23.02 5.36
CA HIS A 39 -2.34 24.17 5.91
C HIS A 39 -3.84 23.98 5.74
N ILE A 40 -4.60 24.39 6.76
CA ILE A 40 -6.06 24.43 6.69
C ILE A 40 -6.46 25.85 7.11
N TYR A 41 -7.21 26.54 6.26
CA TYR A 41 -7.61 27.91 6.51
C TYR A 41 -9.05 28.16 6.05
N ARG A 42 -9.67 29.16 6.66
CA ARG A 42 -11.02 29.63 6.33
C ARG A 42 -10.97 30.96 5.60
N SER A 43 -11.77 31.09 4.56
CA SER A 43 -12.05 32.37 3.87
C SER A 43 -13.54 32.51 3.67
N GLY A 44 -14.17 33.41 4.43
CA GLY A 44 -15.64 33.59 4.41
C GLY A 44 -16.37 32.29 4.77
N ASN A 45 -17.17 31.77 3.84
CA ASN A 45 -17.93 30.52 3.99
C ASN A 45 -17.19 29.30 3.39
N GLU A 46 -15.90 29.39 3.17
CA GLU A 46 -15.10 28.30 2.61
C GLU A 46 -13.96 27.91 3.55
N VAL A 47 -13.69 26.60 3.63
CA VAL A 47 -12.54 26.03 4.34
C VAL A 47 -11.71 25.25 3.32
N SER A 48 -10.43 25.53 3.26
CA SER A 48 -9.50 24.90 2.31
C SER A 48 -8.43 24.11 3.03
N LEU A 49 -8.13 22.92 2.51
CA LEU A 49 -6.93 22.14 2.79
C LEU A 49 -5.96 22.40 1.63
N ASP A 50 -4.71 22.75 1.95
CA ASP A 50 -3.67 23.10 0.96
C ASP A 50 -2.30 22.76 1.51
N ASN A 51 -1.50 21.97 0.76
CA ASN A 51 -0.11 21.72 1.11
C ASN A 51 0.88 22.18 0.01
N GLY A 52 0.39 22.96 -0.95
CA GLY A 52 1.19 23.41 -2.09
C GLY A 52 1.29 22.41 -3.24
N LEU A 53 0.77 21.18 -3.08
CA LEU A 53 0.70 20.12 -4.12
C LEU A 53 -0.73 19.77 -4.47
N VAL A 54 -1.60 19.77 -3.47
CA VAL A 54 -3.05 19.53 -3.59
C VAL A 54 -3.81 20.58 -2.82
N LYS A 55 -4.94 21.02 -3.36
CA LYS A 55 -5.90 21.89 -2.69
C LYS A 55 -7.30 21.30 -2.83
N ARG A 56 -8.02 21.20 -1.69
CA ARG A 56 -9.44 20.83 -1.66
C ARG A 56 -10.21 21.87 -0.84
N THR A 57 -11.27 22.46 -1.41
CA THR A 57 -12.03 23.53 -0.80
C THR A 57 -13.48 23.10 -0.58
N PHE A 58 -13.98 23.40 0.60
CA PHE A 58 -15.36 23.10 1.02
C PHE A 58 -16.11 24.39 1.29
N ARG A 59 -17.30 24.52 0.73
CA ARG A 59 -18.29 25.48 1.17
C ARG A 59 -18.99 24.92 2.41
N ILE A 60 -19.13 25.73 3.47
CA ILE A 60 -19.70 25.28 4.75
C ILE A 60 -21.09 25.84 5.03
N ALA A 61 -21.64 26.67 4.17
CA ALA A 61 -23.00 27.23 4.33
C ALA A 61 -23.70 27.28 2.98
N PRO A 62 -24.98 26.85 2.88
CA PRO A 62 -25.85 26.39 3.98
C PRO A 62 -25.60 24.96 4.47
N ASN A 63 -24.76 24.16 3.81
CA ASN A 63 -24.26 22.86 4.22
C ASN A 63 -22.86 22.64 3.65
N VAL A 64 -22.13 21.62 4.13
CA VAL A 64 -20.79 21.31 3.60
C VAL A 64 -20.89 20.61 2.27
N VAL A 65 -20.11 21.09 1.30
CA VAL A 65 -19.92 20.46 0.00
C VAL A 65 -18.56 20.83 -0.57
N CYS A 66 -17.86 19.88 -1.17
CA CYS A 66 -16.64 20.13 -1.92
C CYS A 66 -16.96 20.97 -3.17
N VAL A 67 -16.29 22.11 -3.33
CA VAL A 67 -16.48 23.04 -4.45
C VAL A 67 -15.23 23.21 -5.31
N ASP A 68 -14.08 22.73 -4.86
CA ASP A 68 -12.80 22.82 -5.56
C ASP A 68 -11.87 21.69 -5.15
N TYR A 69 -11.27 21.00 -6.13
CA TYR A 69 -10.30 19.93 -5.89
C TYR A 69 -9.24 19.96 -6.99
N VAL A 70 -8.08 20.55 -6.67
CA VAL A 70 -7.06 20.93 -7.64
C VAL A 70 -5.74 20.23 -7.37
N ASN A 71 -5.16 19.65 -8.40
CA ASN A 71 -3.76 19.28 -8.43
C ASN A 71 -2.92 20.55 -8.69
N LEU A 72 -2.24 21.08 -7.67
CA LEU A 72 -1.47 22.30 -7.78
C LEU A 72 -0.14 22.12 -8.54
N VAL A 73 0.28 20.87 -8.80
CA VAL A 73 1.51 20.56 -9.54
C VAL A 73 1.34 20.84 -11.03
N ASN A 74 0.20 20.46 -11.60
CA ASN A 74 -0.12 20.62 -13.03
C ASN A 74 -1.30 21.56 -13.30
N GLY A 75 -1.99 22.04 -12.25
CA GLY A 75 -3.13 22.95 -12.34
C GLY A 75 -4.46 22.27 -12.73
N GLN A 76 -4.53 20.94 -12.72
CA GLN A 76 -5.73 20.21 -13.10
C GLN A 76 -6.83 20.35 -12.04
N GLN A 77 -8.02 20.82 -12.47
CA GLN A 77 -9.25 20.77 -11.69
C GLN A 77 -9.87 19.36 -11.84
N LEU A 78 -10.08 18.68 -10.72
CA LEU A 78 -10.67 17.34 -10.74
C LEU A 78 -12.19 17.37 -10.59
N LEU A 79 -12.75 18.38 -9.92
CA LEU A 79 -14.17 18.44 -9.62
C LEU A 79 -14.98 19.02 -10.77
N ARG A 80 -15.95 18.24 -11.29
CA ARG A 80 -16.92 18.69 -12.30
C ARG A 80 -18.23 19.18 -11.67
N ALA A 81 -18.75 18.43 -10.72
CA ALA A 81 -20.03 18.72 -10.08
C ALA A 81 -19.99 18.44 -8.58
N ILE A 82 -20.87 19.16 -7.85
CA ILE A 82 -21.03 18.94 -6.41
C ILE A 82 -21.74 17.61 -6.13
N LYS A 83 -21.28 16.94 -5.07
CA LYS A 83 -21.89 15.72 -4.51
C LYS A 83 -21.90 15.81 -2.99
N PRO A 84 -22.72 15.02 -2.28
CA PRO A 84 -22.60 14.90 -0.82
C PRO A 84 -21.21 14.41 -0.42
N GLU A 85 -20.78 14.77 0.79
CA GLU A 85 -19.49 14.31 1.33
C GLU A 85 -19.46 12.82 1.65
N GLY A 86 -20.58 12.15 1.60
CA GLY A 86 -20.75 10.72 1.76
C GLY A 86 -22.21 10.35 1.80
N ASN A 87 -22.49 9.06 1.86
CA ASN A 87 -23.84 8.55 2.07
C ASN A 87 -23.78 7.42 3.11
N ILE A 88 -24.72 7.40 4.03
CA ILE A 88 -24.83 6.40 5.09
C ILE A 88 -26.23 5.79 5.11
N VAL A 89 -26.29 4.47 5.29
CA VAL A 89 -27.55 3.77 5.52
C VAL A 89 -27.69 3.49 7.01
N ILE A 90 -28.73 4.04 7.64
CA ILE A 90 -29.06 3.81 9.05
C ILE A 90 -30.44 3.17 9.12
N ASP A 91 -30.54 2.00 9.76
CA ASP A 91 -31.79 1.21 9.89
C ASP A 91 -32.49 0.99 8.53
N GLY A 92 -31.69 0.71 7.49
CA GLY A 92 -32.16 0.45 6.12
C GLY A 92 -32.53 1.70 5.30
N LYS A 93 -32.41 2.93 5.87
CA LYS A 93 -32.69 4.18 5.16
C LYS A 93 -31.41 4.91 4.78
N PRO A 94 -31.23 5.35 3.53
CA PRO A 94 -30.09 6.13 3.10
C PRO A 94 -30.22 7.60 3.49
N PHE A 95 -29.10 8.22 3.92
CA PHE A 95 -28.96 9.62 4.23
C PHE A 95 -27.69 10.17 3.62
N ASN A 96 -27.74 11.36 3.04
CA ASN A 96 -26.55 12.06 2.60
C ASN A 96 -25.88 12.77 3.79
N ILE A 97 -24.56 12.82 3.75
CA ILE A 97 -23.73 13.56 4.69
C ILE A 97 -23.28 14.84 3.98
N GLY A 98 -23.74 16.00 4.45
CA GLY A 98 -23.51 17.23 3.72
C GLY A 98 -24.22 17.26 2.36
N GLY A 99 -23.70 18.06 1.44
CA GLY A 99 -24.26 18.21 0.10
C GLY A 99 -25.14 19.43 -0.07
N LEU A 100 -25.24 19.90 -1.31
CA LEU A 100 -26.11 20.95 -1.76
C LEU A 100 -26.80 20.53 -3.07
N TYR A 101 -27.94 21.15 -3.36
CA TYR A 101 -28.81 20.87 -4.50
C TYR A 101 -29.02 22.13 -5.33
N GLY A 102 -29.31 21.94 -6.62
CA GLY A 102 -29.66 23.02 -7.53
C GLY A 102 -28.61 23.26 -8.63
N GLN A 103 -27.58 22.43 -8.72
CA GLN A 103 -26.68 22.47 -9.88
C GLN A 103 -27.43 21.98 -11.12
N THR A 104 -27.47 22.80 -12.15
CA THR A 104 -28.18 22.48 -13.40
C THR A 104 -27.58 21.25 -14.06
N GLU A 105 -28.41 20.19 -14.22
CA GLU A 105 -28.08 18.93 -14.89
C GLU A 105 -26.83 18.23 -14.35
N ASN A 106 -26.33 18.62 -13.18
CA ASN A 106 -25.05 18.18 -12.61
C ASN A 106 -23.88 18.24 -13.64
N ALA A 107 -23.94 19.22 -14.52
CA ALA A 107 -22.93 19.47 -15.54
C ALA A 107 -21.66 20.11 -14.93
N TYR A 108 -21.19 21.23 -15.46
CA TYR A 108 -20.00 21.87 -14.91
C TYR A 108 -20.34 22.83 -13.78
N LEU A 109 -19.56 22.79 -12.69
CA LEU A 109 -19.69 23.70 -11.58
C LEU A 109 -19.19 25.10 -11.98
N GLN A 110 -20.09 26.08 -11.92
CA GLN A 110 -19.77 27.48 -12.16
C GLN A 110 -19.79 28.25 -10.84
N ALA A 111 -18.72 29.00 -10.55
CA ALA A 111 -18.53 29.71 -9.28
C ALA A 111 -19.73 30.61 -8.92
N ASP A 112 -20.28 31.34 -9.88
CA ASP A 112 -21.43 32.25 -9.69
C ASP A 112 -22.74 31.53 -9.30
N SER A 113 -22.83 30.23 -9.58
CA SER A 113 -24.02 29.43 -9.30
C SER A 113 -24.05 28.86 -7.89
N ILE A 114 -22.91 28.72 -7.23
CA ILE A 114 -22.79 28.07 -5.90
C ILE A 114 -23.66 28.75 -4.85
N ASN A 115 -23.79 30.08 -4.91
CA ASN A 115 -24.62 30.84 -3.95
C ASN A 115 -26.14 30.59 -4.11
N LYS A 116 -26.57 29.93 -5.17
CA LYS A 116 -28.00 29.61 -5.45
C LYS A 116 -28.38 28.22 -4.94
N TYR A 117 -27.39 27.41 -4.53
CA TYR A 117 -27.64 26.05 -4.08
C TYR A 117 -28.17 26.02 -2.63
N HIS A 118 -28.94 25.00 -2.33
CA HIS A 118 -29.63 24.85 -1.04
C HIS A 118 -29.38 23.47 -0.45
N SER A 119 -29.49 23.37 0.88
CA SER A 119 -29.46 22.09 1.61
C SER A 119 -30.81 21.42 1.61
N HIS A 120 -30.85 20.11 1.86
CA HIS A 120 -32.09 19.36 2.08
C HIS A 120 -32.23 19.00 3.57
N PRO A 121 -33.42 19.15 4.16
CA PRO A 121 -33.61 18.95 5.62
C PRO A 121 -33.42 17.49 6.06
N ASP A 122 -33.59 16.51 5.17
CA ASP A 122 -33.42 15.10 5.49
C ASP A 122 -31.95 14.64 5.48
N ASP A 123 -31.02 15.47 4.97
CA ASP A 123 -29.59 15.20 5.02
C ASP A 123 -29.00 15.45 6.40
N PHE A 124 -27.82 14.90 6.67
CA PHE A 124 -27.01 15.34 7.79
C PHE A 124 -26.46 16.74 7.54
N LEU A 125 -26.81 17.68 8.39
CA LEU A 125 -26.49 19.09 8.24
C LEU A 125 -25.25 19.46 9.03
N PHE A 126 -24.44 20.35 8.49
CA PHE A 126 -23.23 20.88 9.10
C PHE A 126 -23.54 21.59 10.44
N ALA A 127 -22.80 21.22 11.47
CA ALA A 127 -22.87 21.84 12.79
C ALA A 127 -21.60 22.62 13.14
N SER A 128 -20.43 22.00 12.98
CA SER A 128 -19.16 22.61 13.33
C SER A 128 -17.99 21.94 12.59
N TYR A 129 -16.82 22.54 12.68
CA TYR A 129 -15.58 21.88 12.28
C TYR A 129 -14.47 22.13 13.30
N GLU A 130 -13.48 21.24 13.28
CA GLU A 130 -12.23 21.38 14.03
C GLU A 130 -11.01 21.09 13.16
N ILE A 131 -9.86 21.65 13.54
CA ILE A 131 -8.58 21.43 12.89
C ILE A 131 -7.60 20.91 13.94
N THR A 132 -6.99 19.77 13.67
CA THR A 132 -6.01 19.14 14.57
C THR A 132 -4.74 18.73 13.82
N GLU A 133 -3.70 18.37 14.58
CA GLU A 133 -2.51 17.72 13.99
C GLU A 133 -2.85 16.29 13.57
N LEU A 134 -2.23 15.83 12.49
CA LEU A 134 -2.31 14.44 12.05
C LEU A 134 -1.72 13.53 13.14
N LYS A 135 -2.47 12.49 13.50
CA LYS A 135 -2.02 11.43 14.39
C LYS A 135 -1.83 10.13 13.60
N PRO A 136 -0.82 9.32 13.93
CA PRO A 136 -0.65 8.01 13.30
C PRO A 136 -1.92 7.17 13.45
N PHE A 137 -2.33 6.51 12.37
CA PHE A 137 -3.47 5.60 12.40
C PHE A 137 -3.12 4.26 13.09
N VAL A 138 -1.92 3.75 12.83
CA VAL A 138 -1.35 2.58 13.49
C VAL A 138 -0.27 3.05 14.47
N ASN A 139 -0.35 2.62 15.72
CA ASN A 139 0.66 2.91 16.76
C ASN A 139 1.90 2.03 16.55
N TRP A 140 2.56 2.21 15.42
CA TRP A 140 3.71 1.42 15.06
C TRP A 140 4.93 1.70 15.94
N ARG A 141 5.52 0.65 16.47
CA ARG A 141 6.81 0.68 17.17
C ARG A 141 7.93 0.27 16.21
N PRO A 142 8.72 1.22 15.69
CA PRO A 142 9.74 0.93 14.69
C PRO A 142 10.83 -0.01 15.23
N THR A 143 11.26 -0.94 14.38
CA THR A 143 12.44 -1.77 14.60
C THR A 143 13.70 -1.10 14.04
N ASN A 144 14.87 -1.70 14.26
CA ASN A 144 16.14 -1.24 13.70
C ASN A 144 16.26 -1.52 12.17
N TRP A 145 15.29 -2.16 11.56
CA TRP A 145 15.25 -2.43 10.12
C TRP A 145 14.58 -1.33 9.31
N ALA A 146 13.87 -0.43 9.99
CA ALA A 146 13.16 0.66 9.35
C ALA A 146 14.12 1.68 8.73
N MET A 147 13.90 2.01 7.43
CA MET A 147 14.64 3.09 6.77
C MET A 147 14.19 4.48 7.23
N ASN A 148 12.94 4.60 7.64
CA ASN A 148 12.35 5.82 8.15
C ASN A 148 11.55 5.52 9.42
N THR A 149 11.97 6.09 10.53
CA THR A 149 11.28 5.95 11.84
C THR A 149 10.37 7.14 12.14
N LYS A 150 10.30 8.13 11.23
CA LYS A 150 9.46 9.31 11.42
C LYS A 150 8.01 8.96 11.15
N GLN A 151 7.16 9.33 12.09
CA GLN A 151 5.72 9.27 11.89
C GLN A 151 5.27 10.31 10.84
N PRO A 152 4.20 10.04 10.09
CA PRO A 152 3.66 11.01 9.15
C PRO A 152 3.22 12.29 9.88
N THR A 153 3.40 13.43 9.21
CA THR A 153 2.95 14.74 9.68
C THR A 153 1.95 15.34 8.72
N GLY A 154 1.10 16.24 9.23
CA GLY A 154 0.06 16.88 8.46
C GLY A 154 -1.00 17.49 9.33
N LYS A 155 -2.15 17.81 8.74
CA LYS A 155 -3.31 18.40 9.42
C LYS A 155 -4.56 17.57 9.17
N VAL A 156 -5.49 17.61 10.09
CA VAL A 156 -6.81 16.98 9.98
C VAL A 156 -7.88 18.03 10.07
N LEU A 157 -8.80 18.04 9.09
CA LEU A 157 -10.07 18.76 9.13
C LEU A 157 -11.19 17.78 9.46
N THR A 158 -11.92 18.03 10.51
CA THR A 158 -13.08 17.23 10.87
C THR A 158 -14.33 18.09 10.81
N PHE A 159 -15.31 17.70 9.98
CA PHE A 159 -16.64 18.29 9.96
C PHE A 159 -17.59 17.45 10.81
N THR A 160 -18.40 18.08 11.66
CA THR A 160 -19.44 17.46 12.48
C THR A 160 -20.80 17.78 11.90
N TYR A 161 -21.66 16.75 11.82
CA TYR A 161 -23.00 16.85 11.26
C TYR A 161 -24.04 16.28 12.22
N HIS A 162 -25.24 16.88 12.19
CA HIS A 162 -26.43 16.40 12.89
C HIS A 162 -27.61 16.28 11.94
N SER A 163 -28.53 15.38 12.23
CA SER A 163 -29.79 15.27 11.49
C SER A 163 -30.90 16.08 12.16
N SER A 164 -31.77 16.68 11.34
CA SER A 164 -33.00 17.33 11.81
C SER A 164 -34.12 16.32 12.13
N ALA A 165 -33.98 15.05 11.65
CA ALA A 165 -34.95 14.00 11.89
C ALA A 165 -34.97 13.58 13.38
N ALA A 166 -36.15 13.54 13.97
CA ALA A 166 -36.33 13.22 15.43
C ALA A 166 -35.75 11.84 15.79
N SER A 167 -35.77 10.87 14.89
CA SER A 167 -35.20 9.53 15.07
C SER A 167 -33.66 9.51 15.08
N LEU A 168 -33.01 10.53 14.52
CA LEU A 168 -31.56 10.62 14.37
C LEU A 168 -30.94 11.77 15.15
N LYS A 169 -31.72 12.47 16.01
CA LYS A 169 -31.26 13.67 16.72
C LYS A 169 -30.02 13.45 17.60
N ASP A 170 -29.87 12.23 18.13
CA ASP A 170 -28.76 11.83 19.01
C ASP A 170 -27.66 11.06 18.26
N ILE A 171 -27.75 10.99 16.92
CA ILE A 171 -26.71 10.40 16.06
C ILE A 171 -25.81 11.52 15.55
N VAL A 172 -24.51 11.38 15.78
CA VAL A 172 -23.50 12.34 15.32
C VAL A 172 -22.65 11.69 14.23
N VAL A 173 -22.55 12.37 13.09
CA VAL A 173 -21.65 11.94 11.99
C VAL A 173 -20.49 12.93 11.91
N LYS A 174 -19.26 12.40 11.84
CA LYS A 174 -18.07 13.22 11.63
C LYS A 174 -17.34 12.74 10.38
N VAL A 175 -17.00 13.65 9.48
CA VAL A 175 -16.17 13.38 8.30
C VAL A 175 -14.80 13.99 8.50
N HIS A 176 -13.78 13.17 8.33
CA HIS A 176 -12.38 13.51 8.58
C HIS A 176 -11.61 13.56 7.26
N TYR A 177 -10.82 14.60 7.08
CA TYR A 177 -9.90 14.79 5.95
C TYR A 177 -8.50 15.00 6.50
N GLU A 178 -7.61 14.06 6.23
CA GLU A 178 -6.21 14.12 6.64
C GLU A 178 -5.36 14.55 5.46
N LEU A 179 -4.73 15.72 5.55
CA LEU A 179 -3.82 16.25 4.56
C LEU A 179 -2.38 16.00 5.01
N TYR A 180 -1.62 15.29 4.20
CA TYR A 180 -0.24 14.89 4.51
C TYR A 180 0.79 15.92 4.03
N ASP A 181 1.87 16.09 4.81
CA ASP A 181 3.04 16.86 4.39
C ASP A 181 3.84 16.14 3.29
N GLY A 182 4.36 16.89 2.33
CA GLY A 182 5.34 16.40 1.36
C GLY A 182 4.81 15.53 0.21
N ILE A 183 3.48 15.35 0.11
CA ILE A 183 2.83 14.49 -0.88
C ILE A 183 1.43 15.02 -1.19
N PRO A 184 0.93 14.95 -2.44
CA PRO A 184 -0.44 15.34 -2.77
C PRO A 184 -1.46 14.28 -2.37
N LEU A 185 -1.51 13.94 -1.07
CA LEU A 185 -2.33 12.88 -0.48
C LEU A 185 -3.33 13.47 0.50
N ILE A 186 -4.60 13.11 0.30
CA ILE A 186 -5.68 13.31 1.26
C ILE A 186 -6.24 11.94 1.64
N VAL A 187 -6.45 11.69 2.94
CA VAL A 187 -7.13 10.48 3.42
C VAL A 187 -8.45 10.88 4.04
N LYS A 188 -9.53 10.28 3.55
CA LYS A 188 -10.90 10.56 3.98
C LYS A 188 -11.53 9.35 4.65
N TRP A 189 -12.23 9.58 5.75
CA TRP A 189 -13.04 8.58 6.44
C TRP A 189 -14.12 9.29 7.27
N PHE A 190 -15.13 8.55 7.73
CA PHE A 190 -16.12 9.12 8.64
C PHE A 190 -16.37 8.20 9.84
N SER A 191 -16.91 8.79 10.89
CA SER A 191 -17.37 8.09 12.07
C SER A 191 -18.83 8.42 12.37
N VAL A 192 -19.51 7.45 12.99
CA VAL A 192 -20.90 7.59 13.44
C VAL A 192 -20.95 7.25 14.92
N GLU A 193 -21.34 8.20 15.73
CA GLU A 193 -21.50 8.04 17.18
C GLU A 193 -22.99 7.82 17.49
N ASN A 194 -23.33 6.71 18.12
CA ASN A 194 -24.69 6.42 18.56
C ASN A 194 -24.94 6.95 19.97
N GLY A 195 -25.41 8.19 20.08
CA GLY A 195 -25.87 8.78 21.33
C GLY A 195 -27.35 8.46 21.69
N ALA A 196 -28.06 7.72 20.83
CA ALA A 196 -29.43 7.29 21.08
C ALA A 196 -29.50 6.21 22.17
N ARG A 197 -30.70 5.97 22.69
CA ARG A 197 -30.94 4.96 23.76
C ARG A 197 -31.22 3.55 23.18
N HIS A 198 -31.14 3.36 21.88
CA HIS A 198 -31.40 2.09 21.20
C HIS A 198 -30.27 1.77 20.22
N THR A 199 -30.13 0.51 19.91
CA THR A 199 -29.21 0.04 18.89
C THR A 199 -29.69 0.47 17.51
N ILE A 200 -28.77 0.97 16.67
CA ILE A 200 -29.00 1.25 15.27
C ILE A 200 -28.17 0.31 14.41
N THR A 201 -28.55 0.14 13.15
CA THR A 201 -27.78 -0.68 12.19
C THR A 201 -27.18 0.23 11.12
N ILE A 202 -25.86 0.18 10.99
CA ILE A 202 -25.14 0.86 9.90
C ILE A 202 -25.03 -0.09 8.71
N GLY A 203 -25.70 0.27 7.63
CA GLY A 203 -25.67 -0.47 6.35
C GLY A 203 -24.54 -0.02 5.43
N ARG A 204 -24.67 -0.36 4.14
CA ARG A 204 -23.71 0.08 3.12
C ARG A 204 -23.56 1.58 3.12
N SER A 205 -22.34 2.04 3.24
CA SER A 205 -22.00 3.46 3.30
C SER A 205 -21.03 3.82 2.20
N LYS A 206 -21.28 4.96 1.51
CA LYS A 206 -20.34 5.53 0.53
C LYS A 206 -19.40 6.49 1.25
N ASN A 207 -18.13 6.15 1.26
CA ASN A 207 -17.11 6.92 1.97
C ASN A 207 -16.63 8.14 1.17
N GLU A 208 -16.62 8.04 -0.15
CA GLU A 208 -16.32 9.14 -1.07
C GLU A 208 -17.27 9.11 -2.26
N ILE A 209 -17.65 10.30 -2.73
CA ILE A 209 -18.47 10.51 -3.93
C ILE A 209 -17.92 11.73 -4.66
N LEU A 210 -17.26 11.52 -5.80
CA LEU A 210 -16.67 12.60 -6.60
C LEU A 210 -17.17 12.55 -8.05
N ALA A 211 -17.86 13.60 -8.48
CA ALA A 211 -18.14 13.84 -9.89
C ALA A 211 -16.91 14.49 -10.53
N LEU A 212 -16.10 13.69 -11.20
CA LEU A 212 -14.81 14.11 -11.74
C LEU A 212 -14.96 14.74 -13.14
N THR A 213 -14.04 15.66 -13.46
CA THR A 213 -13.85 16.17 -14.81
C THR A 213 -13.21 15.09 -15.67
N GLU A 214 -13.77 14.84 -16.85
CA GLU A 214 -13.21 13.87 -17.79
C GLU A 214 -11.87 14.36 -18.33
N GLU A 215 -10.91 13.46 -18.42
CA GLU A 215 -9.62 13.69 -19.07
C GLU A 215 -9.73 13.61 -20.60
N GLU A 216 -10.69 12.83 -21.10
CA GLU A 216 -11.02 12.74 -22.52
C GLU A 216 -12.53 12.88 -22.74
N SER A 217 -12.92 13.61 -23.80
CA SER A 217 -14.32 13.75 -24.14
C SER A 217 -14.89 12.52 -24.81
N ALA A 218 -16.23 12.34 -24.76
CA ALA A 218 -16.96 11.27 -25.44
C ALA A 218 -16.75 11.26 -26.97
N VAL A 219 -16.20 12.35 -27.55
CA VAL A 219 -15.88 12.43 -28.99
C VAL A 219 -14.71 11.54 -29.39
N VAL A 220 -13.75 11.33 -28.49
CA VAL A 220 -12.48 10.60 -28.77
C VAL A 220 -12.27 9.38 -27.89
N GLY A 221 -12.94 9.27 -26.75
CA GLY A 221 -12.78 8.17 -25.81
C GLY A 221 -13.79 7.04 -25.99
N THR A 222 -13.48 5.86 -25.46
CA THR A 222 -14.46 4.78 -25.25
C THR A 222 -15.17 4.96 -23.90
N PRO A 223 -16.36 4.35 -23.68
CA PRO A 223 -17.04 4.40 -22.38
C PRO A 223 -16.14 3.94 -21.21
N GLU A 224 -15.30 2.94 -21.43
CA GLU A 224 -14.37 2.41 -20.42
C GLU A 224 -13.27 3.41 -20.11
N GLN A 225 -12.68 4.04 -21.11
CA GLN A 225 -11.65 5.10 -20.96
C GLN A 225 -12.23 6.35 -20.28
N MET A 226 -13.49 6.67 -20.58
CA MET A 226 -14.19 7.81 -19.99
C MET A 226 -14.51 7.66 -18.51
N LYS A 227 -14.60 6.43 -17.99
CA LYS A 227 -14.96 6.17 -16.59
C LYS A 227 -13.78 6.34 -15.64
N LYS A 228 -12.67 5.65 -15.89
CA LYS A 228 -11.48 5.71 -15.01
C LYS A 228 -10.59 6.88 -15.39
N GLN A 229 -10.40 7.82 -14.47
CA GLN A 229 -9.52 8.96 -14.65
C GLN A 229 -8.11 8.65 -14.11
N HIS A 230 -7.08 9.19 -14.76
CA HIS A 230 -5.68 8.95 -14.39
C HIS A 230 -5.12 10.01 -13.41
N GLY A 231 -5.75 11.18 -13.32
CA GLY A 231 -5.34 12.29 -12.47
C GLY A 231 -5.47 12.03 -10.96
N ILE A 232 -6.08 10.92 -10.59
CA ILE A 232 -6.21 10.48 -9.19
C ILE A 232 -6.00 8.97 -9.06
N TYR A 233 -5.26 8.56 -8.04
CA TYR A 233 -5.17 7.17 -7.57
C TYR A 233 -5.95 7.06 -6.26
N VAL A 234 -6.81 6.06 -6.18
CA VAL A 234 -7.64 5.82 -4.98
C VAL A 234 -7.44 4.39 -4.49
N GLU A 235 -7.19 4.26 -3.20
CA GLU A 235 -7.06 2.98 -2.51
C GLU A 235 -7.72 3.09 -1.13
N THR A 236 -8.23 1.98 -0.62
CA THR A 236 -8.75 1.94 0.74
C THR A 236 -7.97 0.95 1.61
N ASN A 237 -8.11 1.08 2.93
CA ASN A 237 -7.62 0.09 3.87
C ASN A 237 -8.58 -1.10 4.06
N TYR A 238 -9.46 -1.36 3.10
CA TYR A 238 -10.26 -2.58 3.05
C TYR A 238 -9.44 -3.70 2.44
N ALA A 239 -8.78 -4.50 3.28
CA ALA A 239 -7.76 -5.44 2.84
C ALA A 239 -8.28 -6.59 1.98
N PHE A 240 -9.55 -6.95 2.10
CA PHE A 240 -10.19 -7.96 1.26
C PHE A 240 -10.39 -7.54 -0.20
N ASN A 241 -10.04 -6.32 -0.56
CA ASN A 241 -9.93 -5.89 -1.95
C ASN A 241 -8.80 -6.54 -2.72
N ASN A 242 -7.72 -6.87 -2.04
CA ASN A 242 -6.44 -7.20 -2.63
C ASN A 242 -5.99 -8.59 -2.21
N ALA A 243 -6.78 -9.60 -2.51
CA ALA A 243 -6.31 -10.98 -2.47
C ALA A 243 -5.16 -11.18 -3.48
N MET A 244 -4.47 -12.30 -3.45
CA MET A 244 -3.42 -12.64 -4.42
C MET A 244 -3.91 -12.75 -5.87
N ARG A 245 -5.18 -12.53 -6.12
CA ARG A 245 -5.82 -12.49 -7.44
C ARG A 245 -6.15 -11.05 -7.81
N TYR A 246 -5.63 -10.60 -8.95
CA TYR A 246 -5.88 -9.25 -9.46
C TYR A 246 -7.35 -8.98 -9.80
N ASP A 247 -8.12 -10.01 -10.16
CA ASP A 247 -9.54 -9.92 -10.48
C ASP A 247 -10.44 -9.74 -9.26
N LEU A 248 -9.89 -9.92 -8.06
CA LEU A 248 -10.55 -9.63 -6.78
C LEU A 248 -10.03 -8.34 -6.13
N SER A 249 -9.04 -7.70 -6.72
CA SER A 249 -8.48 -6.45 -6.22
C SER A 249 -9.42 -5.28 -6.47
N ASP A 250 -9.33 -4.27 -5.61
CA ASP A 250 -10.06 -3.01 -5.74
C ASP A 250 -11.59 -3.16 -5.78
N GLN A 251 -12.14 -3.90 -4.81
CA GLN A 251 -13.59 -4.07 -4.67
C GLN A 251 -14.30 -2.90 -3.97
N THR A 252 -13.58 -1.83 -3.64
CA THR A 252 -14.15 -0.65 -2.97
C THR A 252 -14.18 0.59 -3.82
N THR A 253 -13.38 0.68 -4.87
CA THR A 253 -13.27 1.85 -5.74
C THR A 253 -14.06 1.62 -7.01
N HIS A 254 -15.18 2.34 -7.16
CA HIS A 254 -16.11 2.17 -8.26
C HIS A 254 -16.08 3.37 -9.21
N TRP A 255 -15.70 3.12 -10.45
CA TRP A 255 -15.68 4.11 -11.53
C TRP A 255 -16.94 3.94 -12.36
N LEU A 256 -17.88 4.88 -12.21
CA LEU A 256 -19.23 4.79 -12.76
C LEU A 256 -19.50 5.93 -13.74
N ALA A 257 -20.49 5.76 -14.59
CA ALA A 257 -21.11 6.87 -15.29
C ALA A 257 -22.02 7.64 -14.33
N ASP A 258 -21.93 8.97 -14.30
CA ASP A 258 -22.79 9.81 -13.44
C ASP A 258 -24.22 9.88 -13.97
N SER A 259 -25.10 9.08 -13.42
CA SER A 259 -26.52 9.04 -13.82
C SER A 259 -27.28 10.34 -13.54
N THR A 260 -26.71 11.25 -12.74
CA THR A 260 -27.32 12.56 -12.46
C THR A 260 -26.94 13.63 -13.47
N TYR A 261 -25.97 13.35 -14.37
CA TYR A 261 -25.69 14.19 -15.51
C TYR A 261 -26.77 14.00 -16.56
N THR A 262 -27.67 14.96 -16.69
CA THR A 262 -28.88 14.85 -17.48
C THR A 262 -28.84 15.59 -18.81
N SER A 263 -27.64 15.95 -19.31
CA SER A 263 -27.48 16.62 -20.60
C SER A 263 -28.03 15.82 -21.76
N GLN A 264 -28.80 16.45 -22.63
CA GLN A 264 -29.43 15.82 -23.81
C GLN A 264 -28.42 15.39 -24.88
N VAL A 265 -27.22 15.93 -24.88
CA VAL A 265 -26.15 15.54 -25.82
C VAL A 265 -25.37 14.30 -25.41
N ASN A 266 -25.79 13.63 -24.36
CA ASN A 266 -25.15 12.40 -23.92
C ASN A 266 -25.62 11.20 -24.72
N TYR A 267 -25.05 11.03 -25.91
CA TYR A 267 -25.31 9.85 -26.74
C TYR A 267 -24.73 8.60 -26.08
N ASN A 268 -25.47 7.50 -26.11
CA ASN A 268 -25.07 6.20 -25.60
C ASN A 268 -24.82 6.14 -24.08
N TYR A 269 -25.36 7.08 -23.31
CA TYR A 269 -25.14 7.15 -21.85
C TYR A 269 -23.67 7.17 -21.43
N GLN A 270 -22.81 7.71 -22.26
CA GLN A 270 -21.42 7.99 -21.95
C GLN A 270 -21.36 9.24 -21.07
N THR A 271 -21.92 9.11 -19.89
CA THR A 271 -21.96 10.21 -18.93
C THR A 271 -20.59 10.42 -18.31
N PRO A 272 -20.32 11.64 -17.86
CA PRO A 272 -19.13 11.96 -17.11
C PRO A 272 -18.87 11.00 -15.94
N CYS A 273 -17.61 10.90 -15.56
CA CYS A 273 -17.13 10.01 -14.53
C CYS A 273 -17.68 10.38 -13.14
N LEU A 274 -18.15 9.36 -12.44
CA LEU A 274 -18.45 9.38 -11.02
C LEU A 274 -17.57 8.36 -10.31
N LEU A 275 -16.76 8.82 -9.37
CA LEU A 275 -16.02 7.97 -8.45
C LEU A 275 -16.84 7.79 -7.19
N GLU A 276 -17.13 6.55 -6.83
CA GLU A 276 -17.72 6.18 -5.54
C GLU A 276 -16.84 5.18 -4.80
N VAL A 277 -16.71 5.34 -3.48
CA VAL A 277 -15.95 4.42 -2.63
C VAL A 277 -16.88 3.80 -1.59
N TYR A 278 -17.10 2.49 -1.72
CA TYR A 278 -17.91 1.69 -0.80
C TYR A 278 -17.51 0.21 -0.89
N THR A 279 -17.84 -0.59 0.14
CA THR A 279 -17.61 -2.03 0.11
C THR A 279 -18.69 -2.74 -0.69
N GLU A 280 -18.34 -3.70 -1.55
CA GLU A 280 -19.30 -4.49 -2.36
C GLU A 280 -20.25 -5.29 -1.48
N LYS A 281 -19.74 -5.93 -0.45
CA LYS A 281 -20.55 -6.68 0.49
C LYS A 281 -21.30 -5.71 1.41
N VAL A 282 -22.56 -6.01 1.66
CA VAL A 282 -23.38 -5.21 2.58
C VAL A 282 -22.81 -5.31 3.98
N THR A 283 -22.55 -4.16 4.57
CA THR A 283 -22.29 -4.06 6.00
C THR A 283 -23.62 -3.77 6.71
N ALA A 284 -24.00 -4.60 7.68
CA ALA A 284 -25.15 -4.32 8.55
C ALA A 284 -24.68 -4.40 10.01
N VAL A 285 -23.79 -3.47 10.35
CA VAL A 285 -23.11 -3.43 11.66
C VAL A 285 -24.05 -2.84 12.69
N GLU A 286 -24.36 -3.61 13.71
CA GLU A 286 -25.08 -3.09 14.89
C GLU A 286 -24.19 -2.18 15.70
N LEU A 287 -24.72 -1.01 16.01
CA LEU A 287 -24.08 0.02 16.83
C LEU A 287 -24.94 0.26 18.08
N LYS A 288 -24.48 -0.20 19.23
CA LYS A 288 -25.17 -0.05 20.53
C LYS A 288 -25.11 1.40 21.00
N PRO A 289 -25.95 1.81 21.97
CA PRO A 289 -25.83 3.09 22.63
C PRO A 289 -24.42 3.33 23.17
N GLY A 290 -23.82 4.46 22.79
CA GLY A 290 -22.45 4.85 23.17
C GLY A 290 -21.34 4.31 22.26
N ASP A 291 -21.62 3.40 21.34
CA ASP A 291 -20.63 2.87 20.41
C ASP A 291 -20.36 3.85 19.25
N THR A 292 -19.21 3.68 18.61
CA THR A 292 -18.79 4.44 17.43
C THR A 292 -18.43 3.51 16.28
N PHE A 293 -19.07 3.69 15.14
CA PHE A 293 -18.67 3.08 13.87
C PHE A 293 -17.61 3.95 13.19
N LYS A 294 -16.65 3.33 12.52
CA LYS A 294 -15.68 3.99 11.65
C LYS A 294 -15.72 3.35 10.27
N SER A 295 -15.81 4.16 9.23
CA SER A 295 -15.74 3.68 7.84
C SER A 295 -14.33 3.25 7.46
N VAL A 296 -14.17 2.65 6.29
CA VAL A 296 -12.86 2.47 5.68
C VAL A 296 -12.17 3.83 5.48
N ARG A 297 -10.85 3.82 5.44
CA ARG A 297 -10.03 4.99 5.10
C ARG A 297 -9.76 4.99 3.61
N THR A 298 -10.12 6.07 2.93
CA THR A 298 -9.93 6.27 1.50
C THR A 298 -8.70 7.16 1.28
N TYR A 299 -7.70 6.63 0.62
CA TYR A 299 -6.45 7.31 0.28
C TYR A 299 -6.58 7.87 -1.14
N GLU A 300 -6.54 9.18 -1.27
CA GLU A 300 -6.69 9.92 -2.53
C GLU A 300 -5.35 10.60 -2.86
N LEU A 301 -4.60 10.01 -3.79
CA LEU A 301 -3.31 10.52 -4.23
C LEU A 301 -3.47 11.16 -5.61
N LEU A 302 -3.23 12.48 -5.71
CA LEU A 302 -3.30 13.15 -6.99
C LEU A 302 -2.07 12.85 -7.85
N MET A 303 -2.32 12.52 -9.12
CA MET A 303 -1.30 12.18 -10.10
C MET A 303 -1.06 13.36 -11.04
N ASP A 304 0.19 13.70 -11.25
CA ASP A 304 0.60 14.83 -12.09
C ASP A 304 1.14 14.40 -13.48
N SER A 305 1.07 13.10 -13.79
CA SER A 305 1.60 12.51 -15.02
C SER A 305 0.89 11.22 -15.40
N TYR A 306 0.85 10.92 -16.69
CA TYR A 306 0.48 9.62 -17.26
C TYR A 306 1.66 8.64 -17.32
N ASP A 307 2.88 9.11 -17.13
CA ASP A 307 4.09 8.28 -17.13
C ASP A 307 4.03 7.22 -16.02
N ARG A 308 4.16 5.96 -16.40
CA ARG A 308 4.01 4.83 -15.47
C ARG A 308 5.06 4.87 -14.36
N GLU A 309 6.31 5.26 -14.67
CA GLU A 309 7.37 5.32 -13.66
C GLU A 309 7.07 6.40 -12.62
N ARG A 310 6.67 7.59 -13.07
CA ARG A 310 6.33 8.70 -12.18
C ARG A 310 5.13 8.36 -11.29
N ARG A 311 4.12 7.71 -11.84
CA ARG A 311 2.97 7.21 -11.08
C ARG A 311 3.38 6.17 -10.04
N GLY A 312 4.22 5.23 -10.42
CA GLY A 312 4.78 4.23 -9.51
C GLY A 312 5.58 4.85 -8.35
N LEU A 313 6.44 5.82 -8.65
CA LEU A 313 7.16 6.60 -7.64
C LEU A 313 6.22 7.30 -6.65
N ALA A 314 5.11 7.86 -7.14
CA ALA A 314 4.10 8.53 -6.31
C ALA A 314 3.40 7.53 -5.37
N ILE A 315 2.97 6.37 -5.86
CA ILE A 315 2.31 5.33 -5.06
C ILE A 315 3.28 4.76 -4.01
N ARG A 316 4.50 4.43 -4.39
CA ARG A 316 5.52 3.95 -3.46
C ARG A 316 5.83 4.97 -2.37
N LYS A 317 5.83 6.28 -2.71
CA LYS A 317 5.98 7.36 -1.73
C LYS A 317 4.77 7.45 -0.80
N MET A 318 3.55 7.21 -1.29
CA MET A 318 2.36 7.15 -0.46
C MET A 318 2.50 6.08 0.64
N TYR A 319 2.91 4.86 0.28
CA TYR A 319 3.13 3.80 1.28
C TYR A 319 4.20 4.19 2.30
N ARG A 320 5.37 4.71 1.85
CA ARG A 320 6.43 5.15 2.77
C ARG A 320 5.97 6.28 3.70
N THR A 321 5.00 7.07 3.30
CA THR A 321 4.48 8.20 4.08
C THR A 321 3.37 7.76 5.01
N ALA A 322 2.33 7.11 4.50
CA ALA A 322 1.14 6.74 5.27
C ALA A 322 1.32 5.43 6.07
N ALA A 323 2.21 4.55 5.61
CA ALA A 323 2.51 3.25 6.21
C ALA A 323 4.03 3.04 6.40
N PRO A 324 4.71 3.83 7.25
CA PRO A 324 6.17 3.83 7.38
C PRO A 324 6.75 2.48 7.84
N TRP A 325 5.99 1.60 8.48
CA TRP A 325 6.36 0.22 8.80
C TRP A 325 6.71 -0.61 7.57
N THR A 326 6.20 -0.27 6.38
CA THR A 326 6.54 -0.94 5.12
C THR A 326 7.98 -0.70 4.68
N THR A 327 8.70 0.24 5.31
CA THR A 327 10.13 0.48 5.07
C THR A 327 11.05 -0.48 5.83
N GLU A 328 10.53 -1.29 6.74
CA GLU A 328 11.29 -2.32 7.43
C GLU A 328 11.66 -3.45 6.47
N ASN A 329 12.94 -3.81 6.42
CA ASN A 329 13.43 -4.82 5.47
C ASN A 329 14.52 -5.70 6.09
N PRO A 330 14.15 -6.64 7.00
CA PRO A 330 15.09 -7.56 7.61
C PRO A 330 15.64 -8.58 6.60
N ILE A 331 16.89 -9.01 6.80
CA ILE A 331 17.47 -10.15 6.08
C ILE A 331 17.09 -11.42 6.83
N PHE A 332 16.19 -12.21 6.27
CA PHE A 332 15.65 -13.39 6.96
C PHE A 332 15.82 -14.70 6.17
N MET A 333 15.92 -15.78 6.90
CA MET A 333 15.84 -17.16 6.41
C MET A 333 14.48 -17.75 6.77
N HIS A 334 13.88 -18.50 5.86
CA HIS A 334 12.75 -19.38 6.15
C HIS A 334 13.27 -20.81 6.38
N LEU A 335 13.15 -21.28 7.60
CA LEU A 335 13.56 -22.63 7.98
C LEU A 335 12.37 -23.59 7.92
N VAL A 336 12.55 -24.73 7.27
CA VAL A 336 11.70 -25.91 7.45
C VAL A 336 12.45 -26.86 8.39
N SER A 337 12.02 -26.92 9.64
CA SER A 337 12.65 -27.74 10.71
C SER A 337 11.71 -28.83 11.20
N HIS A 338 12.29 -29.98 11.56
CA HIS A 338 11.57 -31.09 12.19
C HIS A 338 12.03 -31.32 13.63
N ARG A 339 13.18 -30.76 14.00
CA ARG A 339 13.82 -30.94 15.33
C ARG A 339 14.45 -29.63 15.80
N ASP A 340 14.52 -29.47 17.11
CA ASP A 340 15.07 -28.26 17.74
C ASP A 340 16.56 -28.03 17.40
N GLU A 341 17.35 -29.09 17.17
CA GLU A 341 18.75 -29.01 16.76
C GLU A 341 18.94 -28.31 15.41
N GLU A 342 17.97 -28.49 14.50
CA GLU A 342 17.96 -27.82 13.19
C GLU A 342 17.73 -26.33 13.37
N VAL A 343 16.89 -25.92 14.33
CA VAL A 343 16.65 -24.52 14.66
C VAL A 343 17.92 -23.87 15.23
N TYR A 344 18.61 -24.51 16.19
CA TYR A 344 19.87 -24.00 16.72
C TYR A 344 20.95 -23.89 15.64
N THR A 345 21.03 -24.86 14.74
CA THR A 345 21.96 -24.85 13.59
C THR A 345 21.66 -23.67 12.67
N ALA A 346 20.41 -23.44 12.31
CA ALA A 346 19.99 -22.32 11.46
C ALA A 346 20.27 -20.96 12.12
N ILE A 347 20.00 -20.81 13.41
CA ILE A 347 20.34 -19.60 14.17
C ILE A 347 21.86 -19.31 14.08
N ASN A 348 22.71 -20.33 14.27
CA ASN A 348 24.16 -20.17 14.17
C ASN A 348 24.60 -19.85 12.73
N GLN A 349 23.95 -20.44 11.71
CA GLN A 349 24.24 -20.13 10.32
C GLN A 349 23.82 -18.68 9.98
N CYS A 350 22.66 -18.21 10.42
CA CYS A 350 22.25 -16.82 10.29
C CYS A 350 23.28 -15.87 10.94
N ALA A 351 23.69 -16.12 12.17
CA ALA A 351 24.64 -15.30 12.90
C ALA A 351 26.01 -15.21 12.21
N THR A 352 26.52 -16.33 11.66
CA THR A 352 27.83 -16.39 11.02
C THR A 352 27.84 -15.87 9.58
N THR A 353 26.69 -15.68 8.96
CA THR A 353 26.57 -15.19 7.58
C THR A 353 26.06 -13.75 7.49
N GLY A 354 25.66 -13.17 8.63
CA GLY A 354 25.16 -11.80 8.68
C GLY A 354 23.65 -11.67 8.44
N TYR A 355 22.89 -12.78 8.42
CA TYR A 355 21.44 -12.74 8.48
C TYR A 355 20.96 -12.09 9.78
N GLU A 356 19.75 -11.57 9.80
CA GLU A 356 19.21 -10.79 10.91
C GLU A 356 18.05 -11.49 11.59
N ALA A 357 17.37 -12.38 10.86
CA ALA A 357 16.18 -13.05 11.35
C ALA A 357 16.04 -14.49 10.81
N LEU A 358 15.33 -15.31 11.57
CA LEU A 358 14.91 -16.66 11.22
C LEU A 358 13.40 -16.78 11.37
N ILE A 359 12.71 -17.22 10.32
CA ILE A 359 11.28 -17.53 10.36
C ILE A 359 11.11 -19.04 10.27
N LEU A 360 10.44 -19.62 11.26
CA LEU A 360 10.02 -21.03 11.24
C LEU A 360 8.80 -21.14 10.31
N SER A 361 9.05 -21.59 9.08
CA SER A 361 8.09 -21.57 7.98
C SER A 361 7.08 -22.71 8.04
N PHE A 362 6.13 -22.74 7.11
CA PHE A 362 5.17 -23.82 6.96
C PHE A 362 5.83 -25.22 7.00
N GLY A 363 5.28 -26.12 7.79
CA GLY A 363 5.81 -27.48 7.97
C GLY A 363 6.93 -27.60 9.01
N SER A 364 7.32 -26.51 9.66
CA SER A 364 8.26 -26.56 10.79
C SER A 364 7.61 -27.08 12.06
N ASN A 365 8.44 -27.54 13.02
CA ASN A 365 8.01 -28.06 14.32
C ASN A 365 7.61 -26.95 15.33
N CYS A 366 7.26 -25.76 14.85
CA CYS A 366 6.77 -24.65 15.67
C CYS A 366 5.25 -24.54 15.53
N ASP A 367 4.56 -24.79 16.62
CA ASP A 367 3.12 -24.53 16.73
C ASP A 367 2.90 -23.26 17.58
N MET A 368 2.52 -22.16 16.93
CA MET A 368 2.21 -20.89 17.61
C MET A 368 0.84 -20.90 18.29
N GLU A 369 0.00 -21.88 18.01
CA GLU A 369 -1.33 -22.04 18.60
C GLU A 369 -1.31 -22.90 19.86
N ASP A 370 -0.22 -23.61 20.12
CA ASP A 370 -0.01 -24.36 21.38
C ASP A 370 0.52 -23.44 22.48
N THR A 371 -0.37 -23.08 23.39
CA THR A 371 -0.07 -22.25 24.58
C THR A 371 0.29 -23.04 25.82
N SER A 372 0.54 -24.35 25.70
CA SER A 372 0.98 -25.18 26.82
C SER A 372 2.29 -24.67 27.45
N ALA A 373 2.43 -24.84 28.76
CA ALA A 373 3.61 -24.41 29.49
C ALA A 373 4.91 -24.98 28.91
N ASN A 374 4.89 -26.21 28.44
CA ASN A 374 6.05 -26.87 27.84
C ASN A 374 6.43 -26.24 26.50
N ASN A 375 5.47 -25.98 25.62
CA ASN A 375 5.71 -25.34 24.33
C ASN A 375 6.23 -23.90 24.51
N ILE A 376 5.61 -23.13 25.37
CA ILE A 376 6.04 -21.78 25.71
C ILE A 376 7.47 -21.76 26.29
N ALA A 377 7.77 -22.62 27.26
CA ALA A 377 9.10 -22.71 27.85
C ALA A 377 10.18 -23.09 26.83
N LYS A 378 9.88 -24.04 25.94
CA LYS A 378 10.74 -24.45 24.83
C LYS A 378 11.05 -23.28 23.91
N TRP A 379 10.04 -22.63 23.36
CA TRP A 379 10.24 -21.55 22.38
C TRP A 379 10.83 -20.29 23.01
N LYS A 380 10.51 -19.99 24.26
CA LYS A 380 11.17 -18.92 25.03
C LYS A 380 12.68 -19.16 25.16
N LYS A 381 13.11 -20.39 25.44
CA LYS A 381 14.52 -20.76 25.51
C LYS A 381 15.21 -20.62 24.16
N ILE A 382 14.58 -21.06 23.08
CA ILE A 382 15.11 -20.96 21.72
C ILE A 382 15.20 -19.48 21.28
N ALA A 383 14.17 -18.67 21.54
CA ALA A 383 14.17 -17.25 21.25
C ALA A 383 15.28 -16.50 22.01
N ALA A 384 15.45 -16.80 23.31
CA ALA A 384 16.54 -16.23 24.09
C ALA A 384 17.92 -16.60 23.52
N TYR A 385 18.11 -17.84 23.03
CA TYR A 385 19.34 -18.22 22.36
C TYR A 385 19.56 -17.44 21.05
N ALA A 386 18.52 -17.29 20.22
CA ALA A 386 18.59 -16.50 18.98
C ALA A 386 18.95 -15.04 19.28
N HIS A 387 18.29 -14.42 20.26
CA HIS A 387 18.58 -13.05 20.70
C HIS A 387 20.01 -12.90 21.22
N GLY A 388 20.52 -13.88 21.97
CA GLY A 388 21.91 -13.92 22.42
C GLY A 388 22.93 -13.97 21.26
N LYS A 389 22.50 -14.38 20.06
CA LYS A 389 23.29 -14.37 18.82
C LYS A 389 23.01 -13.13 17.95
N GLY A 390 22.14 -12.23 18.38
CA GLY A 390 21.70 -11.07 17.60
C GLY A 390 20.71 -11.41 16.49
N ILE A 391 20.07 -12.57 16.52
CA ILE A 391 19.10 -13.05 15.54
C ILE A 391 17.70 -12.90 16.11
N LYS A 392 16.80 -12.26 15.34
CA LYS A 392 15.38 -12.22 15.60
C LYS A 392 14.72 -13.52 15.14
N ILE A 393 13.64 -13.93 15.81
CA ILE A 393 12.97 -15.20 15.50
C ILE A 393 11.48 -14.98 15.27
N GLY A 394 10.92 -15.71 14.32
CA GLY A 394 9.51 -15.70 14.01
C GLY A 394 8.94 -17.06 13.69
N GLY A 395 7.63 -17.12 13.64
CA GLY A 395 6.90 -18.35 13.32
C GLY A 395 5.79 -18.08 12.32
N TYR A 396 5.35 -19.16 11.69
CA TYR A 396 4.29 -19.22 10.70
C TYR A 396 3.00 -19.76 11.33
N SER A 397 1.88 -19.17 10.93
CA SER A 397 0.55 -19.73 11.20
C SER A 397 -0.34 -19.62 9.97
N LEU A 398 -0.95 -20.75 9.58
CA LEU A 398 -1.92 -20.83 8.49
C LEU A 398 -3.32 -20.53 9.04
N PHE A 399 -4.00 -19.54 8.44
CA PHE A 399 -5.40 -19.28 8.72
C PHE A 399 -6.31 -19.88 7.63
N SER A 400 -6.16 -19.44 6.38
CA SER A 400 -6.97 -19.90 5.26
C SER A 400 -6.61 -21.32 4.80
N SER A 401 -7.43 -21.88 3.91
CA SER A 401 -7.21 -23.20 3.27
C SER A 401 -7.08 -24.39 4.22
N ARG A 402 -7.57 -24.28 5.45
CA ARG A 402 -7.64 -25.40 6.40
C ARG A 402 -9.05 -25.57 6.94
N ARG A 403 -9.40 -26.80 7.29
CA ARG A 403 -10.62 -27.13 7.99
C ARG A 403 -10.35 -27.23 9.49
N ILE A 404 -11.23 -26.62 10.30
CA ILE A 404 -11.27 -26.81 11.75
C ILE A 404 -12.34 -27.85 12.11
N ASP A 405 -13.60 -27.47 11.97
CA ASP A 405 -14.77 -28.29 12.18
C ASP A 405 -16.04 -27.57 11.70
N ASP A 406 -17.20 -28.25 11.77
CA ASP A 406 -18.46 -27.70 11.30
C ASP A 406 -19.00 -26.52 12.15
N GLU A 407 -18.51 -26.35 13.39
CA GLU A 407 -18.93 -25.26 14.28
C GLU A 407 -18.08 -24.00 14.13
N ASN A 408 -16.88 -24.09 13.51
CA ASN A 408 -15.93 -23.01 13.48
C ASN A 408 -15.54 -22.54 12.06
N ASP A 409 -15.83 -23.35 11.03
CA ASP A 409 -15.61 -22.97 9.64
C ASP A 409 -16.68 -22.00 9.15
N VAL A 410 -16.39 -21.27 8.07
CA VAL A 410 -17.36 -20.39 7.42
C VAL A 410 -18.53 -21.18 6.86
N ILE A 411 -19.75 -20.66 7.04
CA ILE A 411 -20.98 -21.28 6.57
C ILE A 411 -21.37 -20.65 5.22
N ASP A 412 -21.53 -21.50 4.21
CA ASP A 412 -21.98 -21.10 2.88
C ASP A 412 -23.43 -20.58 2.92
N PRO A 413 -23.68 -19.35 2.47
CA PRO A 413 -25.03 -18.79 2.42
C PRO A 413 -25.99 -19.53 1.49
N ALA A 414 -25.48 -20.25 0.49
CA ALA A 414 -26.33 -21.00 -0.46
C ALA A 414 -26.77 -22.36 0.09
N THR A 415 -25.90 -23.03 0.84
CA THR A 415 -26.14 -24.40 1.32
C THR A 415 -26.45 -24.49 2.81
N GLY A 416 -26.10 -23.46 3.58
CA GLY A 416 -26.17 -23.47 5.05
C GLY A 416 -25.15 -24.43 5.72
N LYS A 417 -24.11 -24.86 5.00
CA LYS A 417 -23.10 -25.82 5.46
C LYS A 417 -21.70 -25.24 5.35
N PRO A 418 -20.70 -25.80 6.08
CA PRO A 418 -19.31 -25.36 6.01
C PRO A 418 -18.57 -25.87 4.75
N ASP A 419 -19.28 -26.47 3.79
CA ASP A 419 -18.68 -27.06 2.61
C ASP A 419 -18.59 -26.05 1.45
N ALA A 420 -17.43 -25.97 0.81
CA ALA A 420 -17.17 -25.26 -0.46
C ALA A 420 -17.46 -23.74 -0.48
N ALA A 421 -17.80 -23.12 0.64
CA ALA A 421 -18.06 -21.67 0.71
C ALA A 421 -16.79 -20.84 0.59
N ALA A 422 -15.67 -21.38 1.04
CA ALA A 422 -14.41 -20.66 1.09
C ALA A 422 -13.69 -20.70 -0.25
N PHE A 423 -12.96 -19.64 -0.54
CA PHE A 423 -12.16 -19.47 -1.75
C PHE A 423 -11.21 -20.67 -2.01
N PHE A 424 -10.65 -21.27 -0.96
CA PHE A 424 -9.78 -22.45 -1.03
C PHE A 424 -10.50 -23.78 -0.65
N GLY A 425 -11.83 -23.81 -0.69
CA GLY A 425 -12.63 -24.98 -0.37
C GLY A 425 -13.04 -25.08 1.09
N HIS A 426 -12.16 -24.76 2.02
CA HIS A 426 -12.42 -24.67 3.46
C HIS A 426 -11.68 -23.49 4.05
N ALA A 427 -12.29 -22.80 5.01
CA ALA A 427 -11.63 -21.78 5.80
C ALA A 427 -12.32 -21.66 7.18
N PRO A 428 -11.58 -21.46 8.26
CA PRO A 428 -12.16 -21.09 9.53
C PRO A 428 -12.76 -19.70 9.47
N CYS A 429 -13.82 -19.46 10.25
CA CYS A 429 -14.34 -18.11 10.45
C CYS A 429 -13.59 -17.41 11.58
N MET A 430 -13.02 -16.23 11.31
CA MET A 430 -12.33 -15.44 12.34
C MET A 430 -13.26 -15.04 13.49
N GLY A 431 -14.57 -14.91 13.22
CA GLY A 431 -15.60 -14.61 14.22
C GLY A 431 -16.11 -15.81 15.00
N SER A 432 -15.66 -17.04 14.69
CA SER A 432 -16.02 -18.23 15.46
C SER A 432 -15.34 -18.28 16.83
N LYS A 433 -15.75 -19.20 17.69
CA LYS A 433 -15.06 -19.42 18.99
C LYS A 433 -13.59 -19.78 18.78
N TRP A 434 -13.31 -20.62 17.78
CA TRP A 434 -11.95 -20.96 17.44
C TRP A 434 -11.17 -19.76 16.90
N GLY A 435 -11.75 -18.94 16.00
CA GLY A 435 -11.10 -17.76 15.44
C GLY A 435 -10.73 -16.72 16.48
N LEU A 436 -11.63 -16.44 17.44
CA LEU A 436 -11.32 -15.56 18.57
C LEU A 436 -10.23 -16.13 19.47
N ALA A 437 -10.29 -17.44 19.74
CA ALA A 437 -9.25 -18.13 20.52
C ALA A 437 -7.91 -18.16 19.77
N TYR A 438 -7.92 -18.29 18.44
CA TYR A 438 -6.72 -18.24 17.59
C TYR A 438 -5.96 -16.92 17.77
N ILE A 439 -6.64 -15.79 17.68
CA ILE A 439 -6.04 -14.47 17.92
C ILE A 439 -5.41 -14.42 19.32
N ALA A 440 -6.17 -14.77 20.35
CA ALA A 440 -5.69 -14.75 21.73
C ALA A 440 -4.48 -15.66 21.97
N LYS A 441 -4.45 -16.84 21.33
CA LYS A 441 -3.32 -17.77 21.41
C LYS A 441 -2.06 -17.22 20.75
N LEU A 442 -2.19 -16.58 19.57
CA LEU A 442 -1.05 -15.96 18.89
C LEU A 442 -0.46 -14.81 19.71
N GLU A 443 -1.30 -13.91 20.22
CA GLU A 443 -0.86 -12.82 21.10
C GLU A 443 -0.18 -13.36 22.36
N TYR A 444 -0.75 -14.39 22.98
CA TYR A 444 -0.17 -15.04 24.15
C TYR A 444 1.19 -15.68 23.83
N PHE A 445 1.27 -16.47 22.74
CA PHE A 445 2.51 -17.14 22.34
C PHE A 445 3.63 -16.11 22.07
N ILE A 446 3.36 -15.12 21.25
CA ILE A 446 4.35 -14.07 20.90
C ILE A 446 4.82 -13.34 22.16
N SER A 447 3.91 -12.90 23.02
CA SER A 447 4.22 -12.17 24.23
C SER A 447 5.06 -12.97 25.24
N HIS A 448 4.83 -14.27 25.34
CA HIS A 448 5.48 -15.12 26.35
C HIS A 448 6.76 -15.81 25.88
N THR A 449 6.92 -16.00 24.56
CA THR A 449 8.13 -16.58 23.96
C THR A 449 9.16 -15.52 23.59
N GLY A 450 8.72 -14.28 23.30
CA GLY A 450 9.55 -13.20 22.79
C GLY A 450 9.83 -13.31 21.29
N PHE A 451 8.93 -13.92 20.52
CA PHE A 451 9.01 -13.93 19.06
C PHE A 451 8.87 -12.51 18.51
N ASP A 452 9.67 -12.18 17.50
CA ASP A 452 9.79 -10.85 16.90
C ASP A 452 9.06 -10.71 15.57
N ILE A 453 8.73 -11.85 14.92
CA ILE A 453 8.15 -11.89 13.59
C ILE A 453 6.96 -12.85 13.59
N PHE A 454 5.89 -12.40 12.98
CA PHE A 454 4.70 -13.21 12.71
C PHE A 454 4.52 -13.37 11.20
N GLU A 455 4.60 -14.61 10.70
CA GLU A 455 4.24 -14.94 9.33
C GLU A 455 2.82 -15.52 9.33
N ASN A 456 1.87 -14.77 8.78
CA ASN A 456 0.47 -15.17 8.74
C ASN A 456 0.02 -15.46 7.31
N ASP A 457 -0.44 -16.67 7.06
CA ASP A 457 -0.95 -17.11 5.77
C ASP A 457 -2.48 -17.09 5.77
N GLY A 458 -3.06 -15.99 5.30
CA GLY A 458 -4.50 -15.70 5.28
C GLY A 458 -4.93 -14.66 6.33
N PRO A 459 -6.23 -14.26 6.36
CA PRO A 459 -7.34 -14.62 5.48
C PRO A 459 -7.27 -13.84 4.16
N TYR A 460 -7.27 -14.51 3.02
CA TYR A 460 -7.05 -13.88 1.71
C TYR A 460 -8.21 -12.99 1.23
N PRO A 461 -9.31 -13.55 0.64
CA PRO A 461 -10.38 -12.73 0.07
C PRO A 461 -11.44 -12.33 1.11
N GLY A 462 -11.32 -12.77 2.36
CA GLY A 462 -12.35 -12.57 3.38
C GLY A 462 -13.62 -13.33 3.07
N ASP A 463 -13.61 -14.62 3.37
CA ASP A 463 -14.77 -15.48 3.13
C ASP A 463 -15.97 -15.02 3.96
N VAL A 464 -17.15 -14.91 3.31
CA VAL A 464 -18.40 -14.58 4.01
C VAL A 464 -18.87 -15.78 4.84
N CYS A 465 -19.58 -15.53 5.93
CA CYS A 465 -20.08 -16.57 6.81
C CYS A 465 -21.55 -16.35 7.17
N ALA A 466 -22.41 -17.29 6.81
CA ALA A 466 -23.84 -17.26 7.13
C ALA A 466 -24.19 -17.78 8.53
N SER A 467 -23.21 -18.10 9.36
CA SER A 467 -23.47 -18.55 10.73
C SER A 467 -24.16 -17.45 11.55
N THR A 468 -25.13 -17.85 12.36
CA THR A 468 -25.80 -17.02 13.37
C THR A 468 -25.39 -17.40 14.80
N THR A 469 -24.43 -18.32 14.94
CA THR A 469 -23.96 -18.84 16.23
C THR A 469 -22.51 -18.45 16.55
N HIS A 470 -21.80 -17.85 15.58
CA HIS A 470 -20.44 -17.37 15.80
C HIS A 470 -20.46 -16.08 16.63
N PRO A 471 -19.70 -16.00 17.73
CA PRO A 471 -19.79 -14.87 18.65
C PRO A 471 -19.19 -13.56 18.13
N GLY A 472 -18.33 -13.63 17.12
CA GLY A 472 -17.62 -12.46 16.57
C GLY A 472 -18.37 -11.72 15.46
N HIS A 473 -19.50 -12.25 14.98
CA HIS A 473 -20.41 -11.57 14.04
C HIS A 473 -21.84 -12.07 14.27
N ARG A 474 -22.82 -11.30 13.78
CA ARG A 474 -24.23 -11.63 13.97
C ARG A 474 -24.75 -12.64 12.95
N ASP A 475 -24.50 -12.39 11.66
CA ASP A 475 -24.97 -13.19 10.53
C ASP A 475 -24.15 -12.87 9.25
N LEU A 476 -24.64 -13.32 8.10
CA LEU A 476 -24.00 -13.08 6.80
C LEU A 476 -23.74 -11.58 6.54
N SER A 477 -24.63 -10.70 7.00
CA SER A 477 -24.63 -9.28 6.61
C SER A 477 -23.49 -8.48 7.24
N ASP A 478 -22.93 -8.92 8.38
CA ASP A 478 -21.80 -8.25 9.03
C ASP A 478 -20.53 -9.13 9.13
N SER A 479 -20.62 -10.41 8.72
CA SER A 479 -19.57 -11.40 8.93
C SER A 479 -18.22 -10.99 8.33
N GLN A 480 -18.19 -10.52 7.07
CA GLN A 480 -16.95 -10.14 6.40
C GLN A 480 -16.32 -8.90 7.04
N TRP A 481 -17.15 -7.88 7.37
CA TRP A 481 -16.69 -6.68 8.04
C TRP A 481 -16.07 -6.99 9.42
N ARG A 482 -16.76 -7.82 10.22
CA ARG A 482 -16.29 -8.17 11.55
C ARG A 482 -15.01 -9.02 11.52
N GLN A 483 -14.91 -9.95 10.59
CA GLN A 483 -13.68 -10.74 10.40
C GLN A 483 -12.50 -9.85 9.99
N MET A 484 -12.71 -8.88 9.11
CA MET A 484 -11.69 -7.91 8.72
C MET A 484 -11.23 -7.06 9.94
N GLU A 485 -12.16 -6.56 10.75
CA GLU A 485 -11.80 -5.78 11.95
C GLU A 485 -10.99 -6.60 12.95
N LEU A 486 -11.33 -7.87 13.16
CA LEU A 486 -10.58 -8.78 14.03
C LEU A 486 -9.16 -9.01 13.51
N GLN A 487 -9.01 -9.25 12.22
CA GLN A 487 -7.68 -9.44 11.61
C GLN A 487 -6.83 -8.16 11.66
N LYS A 488 -7.41 -7.00 11.35
CA LYS A 488 -6.74 -5.71 11.48
C LYS A 488 -6.32 -5.46 12.93
N GLY A 489 -7.17 -5.80 13.89
CA GLY A 489 -6.86 -5.71 15.31
C GLY A 489 -5.59 -6.48 15.68
N LEU A 490 -5.44 -7.72 15.20
CA LEU A 490 -4.22 -8.52 15.41
C LEU A 490 -2.97 -7.87 14.79
N TYR A 491 -3.07 -7.34 13.57
CA TYR A 491 -1.92 -6.69 12.92
C TYR A 491 -1.54 -5.35 13.57
N HIS A 492 -2.53 -4.56 14.04
CA HIS A 492 -2.27 -3.37 14.84
C HIS A 492 -1.58 -3.73 16.16
N TRP A 493 -2.06 -4.79 16.84
CA TRP A 493 -1.42 -5.31 18.05
C TRP A 493 0.06 -5.69 17.78
N CYS A 494 0.33 -6.42 16.69
CA CYS A 494 1.70 -6.75 16.29
C CYS A 494 2.56 -5.49 16.12
N SER A 495 2.07 -4.50 15.37
CA SER A 495 2.79 -3.25 15.10
C SER A 495 3.08 -2.46 16.39
N GLU A 496 2.13 -2.39 17.32
CA GLU A 496 2.28 -1.73 18.63
C GLU A 496 3.31 -2.41 19.52
N HIS A 497 3.45 -3.73 19.39
CA HIS A 497 4.40 -4.53 20.17
C HIS A 497 5.77 -4.69 19.48
N GLY A 498 5.96 -4.09 18.30
CA GLY A 498 7.22 -4.18 17.55
C GLY A 498 7.42 -5.55 16.92
N VAL A 499 6.34 -6.27 16.65
CA VAL A 499 6.33 -7.55 15.94
C VAL A 499 6.19 -7.27 14.45
N TYR A 500 7.17 -7.71 13.68
CA TYR A 500 7.17 -7.60 12.23
C TYR A 500 6.19 -8.60 11.62
N VAL A 501 5.33 -8.14 10.68
CA VAL A 501 4.31 -8.99 10.05
C VAL A 501 4.66 -9.28 8.60
N ASN A 502 4.89 -10.56 8.29
CA ASN A 502 5.05 -11.08 6.95
C ASN A 502 3.75 -11.81 6.57
N ALA A 503 2.99 -11.25 5.62
CA ALA A 503 1.71 -11.83 5.21
C ALA A 503 1.56 -11.73 3.69
N PRO A 504 0.94 -12.73 3.03
CA PRO A 504 0.64 -12.66 1.61
C PRO A 504 -0.57 -11.76 1.29
N ASP A 505 -1.25 -11.25 2.31
CA ASP A 505 -2.43 -10.41 2.21
C ASP A 505 -2.09 -8.91 2.14
N TRP A 506 -3.02 -8.12 1.61
CA TRP A 506 -2.82 -6.69 1.33
C TRP A 506 -3.23 -5.78 2.50
N TYR A 507 -2.65 -6.01 3.69
CA TYR A 507 -2.92 -5.20 4.88
C TYR A 507 -1.85 -4.13 5.13
N PHE A 508 -1.17 -3.63 4.11
CA PHE A 508 -0.11 -2.63 4.27
C PHE A 508 -0.56 -1.36 4.99
N LEU A 509 -1.78 -0.91 4.74
CA LEU A 509 -2.34 0.27 5.39
C LEU A 509 -2.84 -0.01 6.82
N ASP A 510 -2.79 -1.27 7.26
CA ASP A 510 -3.21 -1.74 8.58
C ASP A 510 -2.10 -2.51 9.33
N GLY A 511 -0.83 -2.26 9.02
CA GLY A 511 0.30 -2.70 9.86
C GLY A 511 1.11 -3.87 9.33
N THR A 512 0.79 -4.49 8.18
CA THR A 512 1.68 -5.52 7.61
C THR A 512 2.86 -4.92 6.87
N ASN A 513 4.00 -5.61 6.91
CA ASN A 513 5.26 -5.12 6.37
C ASN A 513 5.55 -5.64 4.95
N LYS A 514 5.25 -6.90 4.68
CA LYS A 514 5.65 -7.57 3.43
C LYS A 514 4.57 -8.45 2.82
N ILE A 515 4.65 -8.59 1.49
CA ILE A 515 3.86 -9.53 0.69
C ILE A 515 4.76 -10.26 -0.32
N ALA A 516 4.42 -11.50 -0.66
CA ALA A 516 5.10 -12.24 -1.71
C ALA A 516 4.89 -11.60 -3.10
N ILE A 517 5.99 -11.39 -3.84
CA ILE A 517 5.96 -10.99 -5.24
C ILE A 517 6.04 -12.21 -6.13
N GLY A 518 5.05 -12.35 -7.02
CA GLY A 518 5.08 -13.41 -8.03
C GLY A 518 5.10 -14.80 -7.40
N TYR A 519 4.49 -14.95 -6.21
CA TYR A 519 4.31 -16.26 -5.62
C TYR A 519 3.49 -17.14 -6.55
N ARG A 520 4.17 -18.11 -7.14
CA ARG A 520 3.59 -19.15 -7.98
C ARG A 520 4.35 -20.43 -7.73
N GLU A 521 3.75 -21.40 -7.10
CA GLU A 521 4.35 -22.70 -6.88
C GLU A 521 4.73 -23.40 -8.21
N VAL A 522 3.99 -23.12 -9.25
CA VAL A 522 4.30 -23.60 -10.62
C VAL A 522 5.64 -23.13 -11.14
N ASN A 523 6.19 -22.01 -10.66
CA ASN A 523 7.51 -21.52 -11.05
C ASN A 523 8.62 -22.47 -10.61
N PHE A 524 8.39 -23.24 -9.56
CA PHE A 524 9.37 -24.20 -9.04
C PHE A 524 9.53 -25.44 -9.91
N SER A 525 8.66 -25.65 -10.90
CA SER A 525 8.78 -26.73 -11.88
C SER A 525 9.68 -26.38 -13.07
N LEU A 526 10.07 -25.09 -13.21
CA LEU A 526 10.92 -24.65 -14.31
C LEU A 526 12.39 -24.96 -14.04
N PRO A 527 13.19 -25.18 -15.09
CA PRO A 527 14.66 -25.20 -14.99
C PRO A 527 15.20 -23.93 -14.35
N ARG A 528 16.34 -24.02 -13.64
CA ARG A 528 16.95 -22.88 -12.92
C ARG A 528 17.19 -21.65 -13.80
N GLU A 529 17.56 -21.84 -15.06
CA GLU A 529 17.77 -20.71 -15.99
C GLU A 529 16.47 -19.96 -16.26
N ASP A 530 15.38 -20.68 -16.55
CA ASP A 530 14.07 -20.07 -16.77
C ASP A 530 13.51 -19.44 -15.49
N GLN A 531 13.74 -20.07 -14.33
CA GLN A 531 13.37 -19.48 -13.04
C GLN A 531 14.04 -18.13 -12.77
N LYS A 532 15.34 -17.99 -13.09
CA LYS A 532 16.05 -16.72 -12.91
C LYS A 532 15.42 -15.60 -13.73
N ILE A 533 15.02 -15.90 -14.98
CA ILE A 533 14.34 -14.94 -15.86
C ILE A 533 12.98 -14.57 -15.28
N LEU A 534 12.17 -15.57 -14.92
CA LEU A 534 10.82 -15.37 -14.40
C LEU A 534 10.82 -14.61 -13.05
N ASN A 535 11.76 -14.93 -12.17
CA ASN A 535 11.91 -14.22 -10.89
C ASN A 535 12.23 -12.73 -11.12
N ARG A 536 13.12 -12.40 -12.06
CA ARG A 536 13.40 -10.99 -12.38
C ARG A 536 12.23 -10.30 -13.08
N GLN A 537 11.41 -11.01 -13.88
CA GLN A 537 10.13 -10.47 -14.37
C GLN A 537 9.18 -10.16 -13.23
N ASN A 538 9.01 -11.09 -12.29
CA ASN A 538 8.12 -10.89 -11.13
C ASN A 538 8.59 -9.73 -10.25
N ILE A 539 9.89 -9.60 -10.01
CA ILE A 539 10.48 -8.47 -9.28
C ILE A 539 10.21 -7.16 -10.03
N TYR A 540 10.52 -7.10 -11.31
CA TYR A 540 10.32 -5.92 -12.16
C TYR A 540 8.84 -5.50 -12.18
N ASP A 541 7.94 -6.43 -12.44
CA ASP A 541 6.49 -6.16 -12.52
C ASP A 541 5.89 -5.82 -11.16
N GLY A 542 6.35 -6.45 -10.08
CA GLY A 542 5.85 -6.22 -8.72
C GLY A 542 6.29 -4.89 -8.13
N LEU A 543 7.40 -4.31 -8.59
CA LEU A 543 7.97 -3.06 -8.05
C LEU A 543 7.40 -1.78 -8.70
N TRP A 544 6.45 -1.88 -9.63
CA TRP A 544 5.78 -0.68 -10.15
C TRP A 544 5.07 0.13 -9.06
N GLU A 545 4.37 -0.55 -8.16
CA GLU A 545 3.55 0.09 -7.13
C GLU A 545 3.99 -0.24 -5.69
N LYS A 546 4.91 -1.20 -5.52
CA LYS A 546 5.46 -1.60 -4.22
C LYS A 546 6.90 -1.20 -4.06
N THR A 547 7.28 -0.83 -2.84
CA THR A 547 8.69 -0.61 -2.51
C THR A 547 9.43 -1.95 -2.43
N PRO A 548 10.76 -1.99 -2.65
CA PRO A 548 11.53 -3.21 -2.45
C PRO A 548 11.30 -3.87 -1.09
N SER A 549 11.23 -3.06 -0.03
CA SER A 549 11.01 -3.51 1.35
C SER A 549 9.66 -4.21 1.57
N MET A 550 8.64 -3.88 0.78
CA MET A 550 7.31 -4.52 0.85
C MET A 550 7.26 -5.91 0.22
N SER A 551 8.37 -6.42 -0.28
CA SER A 551 8.35 -7.54 -1.21
C SER A 551 9.34 -8.65 -0.83
N TRP A 552 8.96 -9.90 -1.09
CA TRP A 552 9.82 -11.07 -1.00
C TRP A 552 9.49 -12.11 -2.08
N GLY A 553 10.44 -12.97 -2.40
CA GLY A 553 10.25 -14.04 -3.37
C GLY A 553 10.79 -15.37 -2.89
N PHE A 554 10.19 -16.47 -3.33
CA PHE A 554 10.64 -17.81 -2.99
C PHE A 554 11.91 -18.22 -3.71
N VAL A 555 12.83 -18.83 -2.97
CA VAL A 555 13.98 -19.57 -3.49
C VAL A 555 13.96 -20.97 -2.87
N PRO A 556 13.52 -22.00 -3.60
CA PRO A 556 13.47 -23.35 -3.08
C PRO A 556 14.91 -23.90 -2.98
N LEU A 557 15.40 -24.14 -1.76
CA LEU A 557 16.68 -24.79 -1.53
C LEU A 557 16.54 -26.31 -1.61
N THR A 558 15.42 -26.85 -1.17
CA THR A 558 15.07 -28.28 -1.20
C THR A 558 13.81 -28.51 -2.00
N LYS A 559 13.56 -29.77 -2.40
CA LYS A 559 12.28 -30.15 -3.02
C LYS A 559 11.13 -29.74 -2.11
N TYR A 560 10.28 -28.89 -2.62
CA TYR A 560 9.12 -28.36 -1.95
C TYR A 560 7.93 -28.43 -2.91
N GLN A 561 6.75 -28.47 -2.36
CA GLN A 561 5.43 -28.46 -2.96
C GLN A 561 5.41 -28.00 -4.43
N GLY A 562 5.25 -28.92 -5.37
CA GLY A 562 5.26 -28.65 -6.82
C GLY A 562 6.63 -28.39 -7.49
N GLY A 563 7.70 -28.23 -6.70
CA GLY A 563 9.05 -27.97 -7.25
C GLY A 563 9.67 -29.20 -7.94
N GLY A 564 10.14 -29.04 -9.18
CA GLY A 564 10.93 -30.05 -9.88
C GLY A 564 12.37 -30.11 -9.37
N PRO A 565 13.10 -31.23 -9.60
CA PRO A 565 14.50 -31.37 -9.18
C PRO A 565 15.43 -30.35 -9.83
N GLU A 566 15.08 -29.85 -11.02
CA GLU A 566 15.87 -28.85 -11.74
C GLU A 566 15.82 -27.46 -11.13
N ALA A 567 14.83 -27.19 -10.29
CA ALA A 567 14.67 -25.92 -9.56
C ALA A 567 15.41 -25.91 -8.24
N VAL A 568 15.65 -27.07 -7.64
CA VAL A 568 16.22 -27.25 -6.31
C VAL A 568 17.73 -26.96 -6.33
N LEU A 569 18.21 -26.26 -5.30
CA LEU A 569 19.62 -25.90 -5.13
C LEU A 569 20.40 -26.85 -4.22
N GLU A 570 19.75 -27.82 -3.56
CA GLU A 570 20.46 -28.82 -2.78
C GLU A 570 21.05 -29.94 -3.69
N PRO A 571 22.28 -30.38 -3.45
CA PRO A 571 23.26 -29.82 -2.49
C PRO A 571 23.79 -28.45 -2.94
N LEU A 572 23.83 -27.48 -2.03
CA LEU A 572 24.18 -26.08 -2.35
C LEU A 572 25.59 -25.98 -2.93
N SER A 573 26.52 -26.81 -2.49
CA SER A 573 27.89 -26.90 -3.00
C SER A 573 27.97 -27.34 -4.47
N GLY A 574 26.95 -28.02 -4.97
CA GLY A 574 26.85 -28.40 -6.39
C GLY A 574 26.30 -27.27 -7.29
N HIS A 575 25.79 -26.17 -6.71
CA HIS A 575 25.09 -25.11 -7.41
C HIS A 575 25.54 -23.69 -7.01
N LEU A 576 26.83 -23.51 -6.69
CA LEU A 576 27.40 -22.25 -6.18
C LEU A 576 27.06 -21.05 -7.05
N LYS A 577 27.22 -21.18 -8.38
CA LYS A 577 26.95 -20.10 -9.34
C LYS A 577 25.46 -19.72 -9.36
N ASP A 578 24.59 -20.72 -9.38
CA ASP A 578 23.13 -20.49 -9.38
C ASP A 578 22.69 -19.84 -8.08
N TYR A 579 23.25 -20.29 -6.94
CA TYR A 579 22.94 -19.75 -5.63
C TYR A 579 23.36 -18.26 -5.52
N GLU A 580 24.59 -17.91 -5.94
CA GLU A 580 25.07 -16.52 -5.98
C GLU A 580 24.16 -15.65 -6.88
N GLN A 581 23.82 -16.12 -8.08
CA GLN A 581 22.96 -15.37 -9.01
C GLN A 581 21.54 -15.16 -8.46
N LEU A 582 20.94 -16.17 -7.85
CA LEU A 582 19.63 -16.05 -7.22
C LEU A 582 19.64 -15.08 -6.04
N MET A 583 20.69 -15.13 -5.19
CA MET A 583 20.87 -14.14 -4.14
C MET A 583 20.99 -12.73 -4.70
N MET A 584 21.83 -12.52 -5.73
CA MET A 584 22.08 -11.19 -6.28
C MET A 584 20.88 -10.62 -7.03
N GLN A 585 19.99 -11.42 -7.62
CA GLN A 585 18.78 -10.88 -8.25
C GLN A 585 17.74 -10.37 -7.21
N TYR A 586 17.65 -10.99 -6.03
CA TYR A 586 16.77 -10.52 -4.96
C TYR A 586 17.41 -9.36 -4.20
N TYR A 587 18.60 -9.54 -3.64
CA TYR A 587 19.27 -8.50 -2.87
C TYR A 587 19.67 -7.30 -3.73
N GLY A 588 20.04 -7.52 -5.00
CA GLY A 588 20.29 -6.46 -5.96
C GLY A 588 19.06 -5.63 -6.31
N ALA A 589 17.87 -6.19 -6.12
CA ALA A 589 16.60 -5.47 -6.23
C ALA A 589 16.12 -4.89 -4.89
N GLY A 590 16.84 -5.09 -3.78
CA GLY A 590 16.40 -4.71 -2.44
C GLY A 590 15.25 -5.57 -1.91
N VAL A 591 14.86 -6.61 -2.65
CA VAL A 591 13.79 -7.56 -2.30
C VAL A 591 14.38 -8.68 -1.45
N GLN A 592 13.67 -9.10 -0.42
CA GLN A 592 14.11 -10.23 0.37
C GLN A 592 13.84 -11.56 -0.33
N ALA A 593 14.70 -12.53 -0.09
CA ALA A 593 14.54 -13.87 -0.59
C ALA A 593 14.13 -14.81 0.54
N CYS A 594 13.03 -15.52 0.32
CA CYS A 594 12.60 -16.62 1.18
C CYS A 594 13.38 -17.88 0.79
N TYR A 595 14.57 -18.05 1.36
CA TYR A 595 15.36 -19.29 1.19
C TYR A 595 14.74 -20.39 2.03
N ARG A 596 13.91 -21.20 1.40
CA ARG A 596 13.14 -22.24 2.07
C ARG A 596 13.84 -23.57 2.03
N GLY A 597 14.34 -24.00 3.17
CA GLY A 597 15.08 -25.26 3.31
C GLY A 597 15.71 -25.41 4.70
N PRO A 598 16.53 -26.45 4.90
CA PRO A 598 17.09 -26.76 6.23
C PRO A 598 18.32 -25.94 6.58
N ARG A 599 18.94 -25.23 5.63
CA ARG A 599 20.23 -24.55 5.85
C ARG A 599 20.49 -23.44 4.84
N LEU A 600 21.38 -22.49 5.21
CA LEU A 600 21.89 -21.44 4.31
C LEU A 600 23.17 -21.88 3.57
N TYR A 601 23.92 -22.82 4.11
CA TYR A 601 25.12 -23.37 3.50
C TYR A 601 25.40 -24.80 3.98
N ASP A 602 26.05 -25.58 3.14
CA ASP A 602 26.42 -26.97 3.38
C ASP A 602 27.94 -27.17 3.54
N ASN A 603 28.75 -26.21 3.08
CA ASN A 603 30.21 -26.21 3.27
C ASN A 603 30.77 -24.78 3.27
N ASP A 604 32.11 -24.64 3.40
CA ASP A 604 32.77 -23.33 3.47
C ASP A 604 32.66 -22.55 2.16
N ALA A 605 32.63 -23.18 1.00
CA ALA A 605 32.51 -22.49 -0.27
C ALA A 605 31.12 -21.82 -0.40
N THR A 606 30.05 -22.54 -0.08
CA THR A 606 28.70 -21.96 -0.06
C THR A 606 28.54 -20.90 1.02
N LYS A 607 29.14 -21.10 2.20
CA LYS A 607 29.19 -20.08 3.26
C LYS A 607 29.82 -18.79 2.75
N GLN A 608 30.92 -18.84 2.01
CA GLN A 608 31.59 -17.64 1.49
C GLN A 608 30.70 -16.90 0.48
N VAL A 609 29.95 -17.61 -0.37
CA VAL A 609 28.97 -17.00 -1.28
C VAL A 609 27.91 -16.19 -0.50
N VAL A 610 27.34 -16.80 0.54
CA VAL A 610 26.33 -16.14 1.38
C VAL A 610 26.93 -14.92 2.09
N VAL A 611 28.09 -15.06 2.75
CA VAL A 611 28.75 -13.95 3.48
C VAL A 611 29.09 -12.81 2.53
N LYS A 612 29.65 -13.09 1.35
CA LYS A 612 29.99 -12.08 0.34
C LYS A 612 28.75 -11.28 -0.10
N THR A 613 27.66 -11.97 -0.43
CA THR A 613 26.45 -11.33 -0.92
C THR A 613 25.77 -10.51 0.17
N ILE A 614 25.65 -11.04 1.39
CA ILE A 614 25.02 -10.33 2.51
C ILE A 614 25.85 -9.11 2.94
N SER A 615 27.18 -9.22 2.94
CA SER A 615 28.07 -8.09 3.24
C SER A 615 27.93 -6.98 2.21
N TRP A 616 27.87 -7.34 0.92
CA TRP A 616 27.61 -6.40 -0.18
C TRP A 616 26.24 -5.72 -0.01
N TYR A 617 25.17 -6.48 0.26
CA TYR A 617 23.84 -5.92 0.49
C TYR A 617 23.83 -4.94 1.67
N LYS A 618 24.44 -5.29 2.79
CA LYS A 618 24.55 -4.42 3.97
C LYS A 618 25.30 -3.13 3.68
N GLN A 619 26.37 -3.19 2.86
CA GLN A 619 27.13 -2.01 2.45
C GLN A 619 26.26 -1.03 1.65
N TYR A 620 25.40 -1.53 0.77
CA TYR A 620 24.56 -0.71 -0.12
C TYR A 620 23.09 -0.67 0.31
N ARG A 621 22.75 -1.18 1.49
CA ARG A 621 21.36 -1.34 1.96
C ARG A 621 20.53 -0.07 1.85
N GLN A 622 21.11 1.10 2.16
CA GLN A 622 20.36 2.36 2.12
C GLN A 622 19.85 2.67 0.72
N ILE A 623 20.70 2.53 -0.30
CA ILE A 623 20.27 2.77 -1.68
C ILE A 623 19.43 1.62 -2.22
N LEU A 624 19.71 0.37 -1.89
CA LEU A 624 18.95 -0.80 -2.31
C LEU A 624 17.52 -0.84 -1.76
N ASN A 625 17.28 -0.27 -0.59
CA ASN A 625 15.95 -0.12 -0.02
C ASN A 625 15.23 1.18 -0.46
N SER A 626 15.87 1.96 -1.31
CA SER A 626 15.32 3.22 -1.85
C SER A 626 14.39 2.97 -3.04
N ASP A 627 14.05 4.01 -3.79
CA ASP A 627 13.11 3.89 -4.90
C ASP A 627 13.73 3.19 -6.12
N ILE A 628 12.88 2.71 -7.03
CA ILE A 628 13.25 1.96 -8.23
C ILE A 628 12.91 2.78 -9.47
N ILE A 629 13.79 2.72 -10.46
CA ILE A 629 13.56 3.09 -11.85
C ILE A 629 13.72 1.85 -12.70
N HIS A 630 12.72 1.56 -13.50
CA HIS A 630 12.68 0.40 -14.37
C HIS A 630 13.50 0.67 -15.63
N LEU A 631 14.51 -0.16 -15.92
CA LEU A 631 15.36 0.01 -17.11
C LEU A 631 14.90 -0.89 -18.25
N ARG A 632 15.02 -2.20 -18.07
CA ARG A 632 14.57 -3.18 -19.06
C ARG A 632 14.06 -4.44 -18.39
N ARG A 633 12.86 -4.88 -18.78
CA ARG A 633 12.23 -6.10 -18.29
C ARG A 633 12.96 -7.34 -18.82
N ALA A 634 13.14 -8.35 -17.99
CA ALA A 634 13.77 -9.62 -18.38
C ALA A 634 12.95 -10.36 -19.45
N ASP A 635 13.61 -10.83 -20.50
CA ASP A 635 13.02 -11.62 -21.60
C ASP A 635 13.88 -12.83 -22.02
N GLY A 636 15.05 -13.01 -21.40
CA GLY A 636 15.98 -14.08 -21.72
C GLY A 636 16.73 -13.90 -23.05
N ARG A 637 16.56 -12.77 -23.77
CA ARG A 637 17.14 -12.53 -25.12
C ARG A 637 18.27 -11.52 -25.14
N ASP A 638 18.31 -10.64 -24.14
CA ASP A 638 19.32 -9.60 -23.96
C ASP A 638 19.41 -9.25 -22.48
N TRP A 639 20.22 -8.23 -22.13
CA TRP A 639 20.33 -7.75 -20.76
C TRP A 639 18.97 -7.31 -20.21
N ASP A 640 18.85 -7.38 -18.91
CA ASP A 640 17.74 -6.77 -18.17
C ASP A 640 18.28 -6.05 -16.93
N GLY A 641 17.46 -5.20 -16.28
CA GLY A 641 17.94 -4.49 -15.10
C GLY A 641 17.01 -3.45 -14.56
N ILE A 642 17.38 -2.97 -13.38
CA ILE A 642 16.73 -1.91 -12.61
C ILE A 642 17.77 -0.97 -12.04
N MET A 643 17.34 0.22 -11.65
CA MET A 643 18.18 1.20 -10.96
C MET A 643 17.49 1.69 -9.70
N HIS A 644 18.18 1.59 -8.57
CA HIS A 644 17.74 2.23 -7.33
C HIS A 644 18.10 3.70 -7.34
N VAL A 645 17.22 4.56 -6.80
CA VAL A 645 17.45 6.02 -6.76
C VAL A 645 17.06 6.61 -5.41
N ASN A 646 17.88 7.56 -4.93
CA ASN A 646 17.56 8.37 -3.76
C ASN A 646 18.31 9.70 -3.79
N PRO A 647 17.63 10.82 -4.07
CA PRO A 647 18.26 12.14 -4.13
C PRO A 647 18.81 12.63 -2.77
N GLY A 648 18.43 12.00 -1.67
CA GLY A 648 18.89 12.36 -0.31
C GLY A 648 20.18 11.69 0.12
N LEU A 649 20.68 10.67 -0.60
CA LEU A 649 21.88 9.94 -0.25
C LEU A 649 23.13 10.47 -1.01
N LYS A 650 24.31 10.16 -0.49
CA LYS A 650 25.58 10.40 -1.21
C LYS A 650 25.66 9.54 -2.47
N THR A 651 25.36 8.23 -2.35
CA THR A 651 25.14 7.35 -3.49
C THR A 651 23.72 7.57 -3.98
N ARG A 652 23.58 8.37 -5.06
CA ARG A 652 22.30 8.79 -5.63
C ARG A 652 21.56 7.70 -6.37
N ALA A 653 22.32 6.76 -6.97
CA ALA A 653 21.75 5.57 -7.57
C ALA A 653 22.67 4.36 -7.47
N LEU A 654 22.07 3.17 -7.60
CA LEU A 654 22.75 1.88 -7.81
C LEU A 654 22.03 1.16 -8.96
N VAL A 655 22.79 0.85 -10.00
CA VAL A 655 22.31 0.18 -11.22
C VAL A 655 22.64 -1.29 -11.12
N MET A 656 21.64 -2.18 -11.33
CA MET A 656 21.82 -3.61 -11.43
C MET A 656 21.48 -4.06 -12.84
N LEU A 657 22.40 -4.75 -13.50
CA LEU A 657 22.25 -5.27 -14.85
C LEU A 657 22.53 -6.78 -14.87
N TYR A 658 21.72 -7.52 -15.59
CA TYR A 658 21.81 -8.98 -15.72
C TYR A 658 21.96 -9.38 -17.19
N ASN A 659 22.76 -10.42 -17.44
CA ASN A 659 22.91 -11.04 -18.74
C ASN A 659 22.48 -12.49 -18.66
N PRO A 660 21.37 -12.89 -19.29
CA PRO A 660 20.93 -14.27 -19.32
C PRO A 660 21.70 -15.13 -20.35
N LEU A 661 22.48 -14.52 -21.27
CA LEU A 661 23.14 -15.23 -22.34
C LEU A 661 24.44 -15.91 -21.89
N HIS A 662 24.81 -16.98 -22.54
CA HIS A 662 26.04 -17.76 -22.23
C HIS A 662 27.32 -17.13 -22.77
N GLU A 663 27.24 -15.92 -23.33
CA GLU A 663 28.38 -15.12 -23.80
C GLU A 663 28.39 -13.75 -23.15
N PRO A 664 29.55 -13.11 -22.94
CA PRO A 664 29.59 -11.71 -22.49
C PRO A 664 28.99 -10.81 -23.57
N ILE A 665 28.20 -9.84 -23.10
CA ILE A 665 27.57 -8.84 -23.97
C ILE A 665 28.11 -7.44 -23.67
N LYS A 666 28.37 -6.68 -24.73
CA LYS A 666 28.71 -5.27 -24.64
C LYS A 666 27.53 -4.43 -25.11
N ARG A 667 27.07 -3.52 -24.29
CA ARG A 667 25.90 -2.65 -24.58
C ARG A 667 26.19 -1.20 -24.18
N THR A 668 25.63 -0.27 -24.93
CA THR A 668 25.53 1.13 -24.52
C THR A 668 24.10 1.34 -24.02
N ILE A 669 23.97 1.67 -22.74
CA ILE A 669 22.71 1.81 -22.02
C ILE A 669 22.50 3.28 -21.73
N GLN A 670 21.35 3.82 -22.10
CA GLN A 670 20.93 5.15 -21.68
C GLN A 670 20.33 5.09 -20.28
N LEU A 671 21.02 5.67 -19.29
CA LEU A 671 20.57 5.70 -17.90
C LEU A 671 19.78 6.97 -17.62
N PRO A 672 18.51 6.88 -17.17
CA PRO A 672 17.66 8.03 -16.80
C PRO A 672 17.98 8.48 -15.38
N LEU A 673 18.73 9.57 -15.22
CA LEU A 673 19.22 10.05 -13.92
C LEU A 673 18.38 11.16 -13.30
N TYR A 674 17.24 11.54 -13.88
CA TYR A 674 16.39 12.65 -13.40
C TYR A 674 16.05 12.53 -11.91
N TYR A 675 15.57 11.37 -11.47
CA TYR A 675 15.14 11.12 -10.09
C TYR A 675 16.29 10.97 -9.08
N THR A 676 17.54 10.99 -9.54
CA THR A 676 18.72 11.12 -8.66
C THR A 676 18.87 12.54 -8.11
N GLY A 677 18.21 13.53 -8.73
CA GLY A 677 18.38 14.95 -8.43
C GLY A 677 19.71 15.55 -8.90
N LEU A 678 20.48 14.81 -9.71
CA LEU A 678 21.68 15.33 -10.38
C LEU A 678 21.26 16.23 -11.55
N THR A 679 21.99 17.33 -11.78
CA THR A 679 21.60 18.35 -12.77
C THR A 679 22.55 18.48 -13.95
N ASN A 680 23.86 18.39 -13.71
CA ASN A 680 24.87 18.68 -14.74
C ASN A 680 25.79 17.49 -14.99
N GLU A 681 26.20 16.81 -13.92
CA GLU A 681 27.23 15.78 -13.96
C GLU A 681 26.85 14.63 -13.06
N ALA A 682 27.29 13.42 -13.43
CA ALA A 682 27.23 12.23 -12.63
C ALA A 682 28.61 11.57 -12.56
N THR A 683 28.91 10.97 -11.42
CA THR A 683 30.14 10.20 -11.23
C THR A 683 29.77 8.73 -11.07
N ILE A 684 30.27 7.86 -11.94
CA ILE A 684 29.95 6.42 -12.00
C ILE A 684 31.15 5.60 -11.55
N SER A 685 30.91 4.67 -10.63
CA SER A 685 31.92 3.72 -10.15
C SER A 685 31.44 2.28 -10.45
N ASP A 686 32.24 1.55 -11.20
CA ASP A 686 32.05 0.13 -11.51
C ASP A 686 32.61 -0.72 -10.35
N HIS A 687 31.75 -1.51 -9.69
CA HIS A 687 32.13 -2.37 -8.55
C HIS A 687 33.00 -1.68 -7.49
N GLY A 688 32.76 -0.37 -7.25
CA GLY A 688 33.55 0.41 -6.31
C GLY A 688 34.94 0.82 -6.83
N SER A 689 35.21 0.69 -8.14
CA SER A 689 36.42 1.18 -8.80
C SER A 689 36.56 2.70 -8.78
N ALA A 690 37.66 3.23 -9.30
CA ALA A 690 37.86 4.66 -9.48
C ALA A 690 36.70 5.27 -10.29
N PRO A 691 36.08 6.35 -9.80
CA PRO A 691 34.90 6.91 -10.42
C PRO A 691 35.21 7.61 -11.74
N VAL A 692 34.33 7.48 -12.72
CA VAL A 692 34.40 8.15 -14.02
C VAL A 692 33.30 9.20 -14.09
N LYS A 693 33.63 10.40 -14.59
CA LYS A 693 32.73 11.55 -14.70
C LYS A 693 32.02 11.53 -16.04
N TYR A 694 30.71 11.82 -16.01
CA TYR A 694 29.83 11.94 -17.16
C TYR A 694 29.07 13.28 -17.09
N THR A 695 28.95 13.96 -18.21
CA THR A 695 28.06 15.12 -18.36
C THR A 695 26.66 14.63 -18.70
N LEU A 696 25.64 15.13 -18.00
CA LEU A 696 24.25 14.79 -18.28
C LEU A 696 23.77 15.44 -19.57
N ASN A 697 23.02 14.69 -20.37
CA ASN A 697 22.25 15.22 -21.48
C ASN A 697 21.13 16.15 -20.97
N ARG A 698 20.48 16.90 -21.87
CA ARG A 698 19.38 17.81 -21.52
C ARG A 698 18.17 17.11 -20.90
N ASP A 699 17.98 15.83 -21.21
CA ASP A 699 16.93 14.97 -20.65
C ASP A 699 17.38 14.25 -19.38
N TYR A 700 18.48 14.69 -18.76
CA TYR A 700 19.09 14.10 -17.56
C TYR A 700 19.53 12.66 -17.75
N THR A 701 19.82 12.22 -18.97
CA THR A 701 20.37 10.87 -19.23
C THR A 701 21.88 10.91 -19.43
N ILE A 702 22.51 9.74 -19.34
CA ILE A 702 23.88 9.48 -19.80
C ILE A 702 23.91 8.21 -20.64
N ASN A 703 24.89 8.10 -21.56
CA ASN A 703 25.16 6.86 -22.28
C ASN A 703 26.31 6.12 -21.59
N LEU A 704 25.98 4.98 -20.93
CA LEU A 704 26.94 4.12 -20.24
C LEU A 704 27.23 2.87 -21.08
N THR A 705 28.50 2.73 -21.55
CA THR A 705 28.93 1.52 -22.22
C THR A 705 29.46 0.51 -21.22
N VAL A 706 28.83 -0.65 -21.16
CA VAL A 706 29.10 -1.71 -20.18
C VAL A 706 29.37 -3.05 -20.88
N THR A 707 30.19 -3.88 -20.25
CA THR A 707 30.29 -5.31 -20.56
C THR A 707 29.70 -6.11 -19.43
N ILE A 708 28.68 -6.92 -19.73
CA ILE A 708 28.02 -7.76 -18.73
C ILE A 708 28.50 -9.20 -18.95
N PRO A 709 29.11 -9.86 -17.94
CA PRO A 709 29.65 -11.22 -18.10
C PRO A 709 28.58 -12.23 -18.48
N ALA A 710 29.02 -13.35 -19.10
CA ALA A 710 28.14 -14.44 -19.53
C ALA A 710 27.38 -15.07 -18.38
N ALA A 711 26.05 -15.25 -18.54
CA ALA A 711 25.14 -15.80 -17.54
C ALA A 711 25.44 -15.25 -16.11
N SER A 712 25.44 -13.90 -15.98
CA SER A 712 25.89 -13.21 -14.78
C SER A 712 25.26 -11.83 -14.65
N TYR A 713 25.80 -11.01 -13.75
CA TYR A 713 25.34 -9.65 -13.43
C TYR A 713 26.52 -8.69 -13.32
N THR A 714 26.21 -7.40 -13.37
CA THR A 714 27.13 -6.31 -13.00
C THR A 714 26.38 -5.19 -12.32
N TRP A 715 27.09 -4.30 -11.62
CA TRP A 715 26.47 -3.19 -10.92
C TRP A 715 27.38 -1.95 -10.87
N PHE A 716 26.73 -0.79 -10.78
CA PHE A 716 27.39 0.52 -10.75
C PHE A 716 26.74 1.41 -9.70
N THR A 717 27.55 2.22 -9.03
CA THR A 717 27.04 3.33 -8.19
C THR A 717 27.15 4.65 -8.91
N VAL A 718 26.20 5.54 -8.65
CA VAL A 718 26.11 6.90 -9.20
C VAL A 718 26.12 7.90 -8.06
N GLN A 719 26.95 8.95 -8.20
CA GLN A 719 27.07 10.05 -7.24
C GLN A 719 27.01 11.40 -7.94
#